data_b0ee40ac5709b63c37ea5d1bb8ff84f7
#
_entry.id   b0ee40ac5709b63c37ea5d1bb8ff84f7
#
_cell.length_a   1.000
_cell.length_b   1.000
_cell.length_c   1.000
_cell.angle_alpha   90.00
_cell.angle_beta   90.00
_cell.angle_gamma   90.00
#
_symmetry.space_group_name_H-M   'P 1'
#
loop_
_entity.id
_entity.type
_entity.pdbx_description
1 polymer ?
#
loop_
_entity_poly.entity_id
_entity_poly.type
_entity_poly.pdbx_seq_one_letter_code
_entity_poly.pdbx_strand_id
1 'polypeptide(L)'
;MILVAIAAFWTGLVALAHFFPAAPFLSTIWSGERSFADVLRREGRKTQTHSDFVFLGIDQESLILDAVSPEEIANDPALQLMAGHPFPWSREVWVVLMDKLFASGARLIMFDLVFNSPTDADPAFHAALEKYRDRVVIASNFDDQNNYQLVLPIKTLIPAPQGQDDRVGFVNYWHDLDGVIRRARFHVSDRQLAGEAEFAGEEIYSSMVARALVKLGRPDSVPDDVNLHAIRFGSEEAYHPLPLYEVFLPATWHSNYHDGKFFKDKVIIVGSSAEIQHDVVATPINSRLWGAALHLHALAASLDQEFLSETPIKVDFVLVLLGGLTAWTVVAFLRRPLLCFGTLLAIAAADLGLARIIYDRFGLLIMVVPTLSTFLASGLCGLGFEYALERLEKLRTRRTLERYVSKNLVKEILDNPGGYYNSMLGSRKPVTVLFSDLVGFTSLSEKADPTVLVSQLNRYLSAMVPMVFDNGGTLDKFIGDAIMAVWGNVSSHGAAEDAKAAVRAALGMRRAMPTLNAAWQAEGFKPLAFGIGINHGDAVVGNIGSYEPHERLDPTVIGDAVNLASRLEALTRVYGVDILMGRSAAELVRDDFYLRSIARVQVKGKTEPVEIFTLIGALNDDVDPEFLKWLQAYEEAIVKFRKRDFKGAKILFSHFLEFYPDDALGKMYLASALEYEQSPPDEAWNAVEVFKKK
;
A
#
# COMPACT_ATOMS: atom_id res chain seq x y z
N MET A 1 7.59 -16.82 15.42
CA MET A 1 6.78 -16.37 16.57
C MET A 1 5.97 -15.10 16.28
N ILE A 2 6.56 -14.01 15.80
CA ILE A 2 5.86 -12.72 15.60
C ILE A 2 4.75 -12.82 14.55
N LEU A 3 4.97 -13.49 13.41
CA LEU A 3 3.92 -13.72 12.40
C LEU A 3 2.70 -14.47 12.96
N VAL A 4 2.93 -15.45 13.84
CA VAL A 4 1.84 -16.15 14.55
C VAL A 4 1.09 -15.16 15.46
N ALA A 5 1.82 -14.30 16.16
CA ALA A 5 1.20 -13.28 17.01
C ALA A 5 0.35 -12.27 16.21
N ILE A 6 0.82 -11.85 15.03
CA ILE A 6 0.06 -10.98 14.12
C ILE A 6 -1.23 -11.66 13.66
N ALA A 7 -1.15 -12.92 13.21
CA ALA A 7 -2.31 -13.68 12.78
C ALA A 7 -3.29 -13.91 13.94
N ALA A 8 -2.79 -14.30 15.12
CA ALA A 8 -3.61 -14.51 16.30
C ALA A 8 -4.28 -13.20 16.78
N PHE A 9 -3.57 -12.07 16.71
CA PHE A 9 -4.12 -10.76 17.06
C PHE A 9 -5.32 -10.40 16.17
N TRP A 10 -5.16 -10.46 14.84
CA TRP A 10 -6.24 -10.11 13.92
C TRP A 10 -7.40 -11.11 13.99
N THR A 11 -7.11 -12.42 14.12
CA THR A 11 -8.14 -13.45 14.32
C THR A 11 -8.93 -13.18 15.61
N GLY A 12 -8.24 -12.92 16.72
CA GLY A 12 -8.87 -12.59 17.99
C GLY A 12 -9.67 -11.29 17.94
N LEU A 13 -9.15 -10.26 17.29
CA LEU A 13 -9.82 -8.97 17.13
C LEU A 13 -11.14 -9.10 16.34
N VAL A 14 -11.09 -9.78 15.19
CA VAL A 14 -12.28 -10.00 14.35
C VAL A 14 -13.30 -10.91 15.05
N ALA A 15 -12.84 -11.97 15.72
CA ALA A 15 -13.74 -12.82 16.49
C ALA A 15 -14.38 -12.06 17.67
N LEU A 16 -13.63 -11.26 18.40
CA LEU A 16 -14.15 -10.43 19.48
C LEU A 16 -15.12 -9.35 18.98
N ALA A 17 -14.93 -8.83 17.78
CA ALA A 17 -15.79 -7.81 17.19
C ALA A 17 -17.27 -8.24 17.15
N HIS A 18 -17.54 -9.53 17.05
CA HIS A 18 -18.90 -10.08 17.11
C HIS A 18 -19.63 -9.73 18.42
N PHE A 19 -18.92 -9.72 19.54
CA PHE A 19 -19.48 -9.45 20.86
C PHE A 19 -19.60 -7.97 21.22
N PHE A 20 -19.06 -7.08 20.35
CA PHE A 20 -19.07 -5.63 20.57
C PHE A 20 -19.73 -4.87 19.39
N PRO A 21 -21.04 -5.11 19.12
CA PRO A 21 -21.71 -4.51 17.97
C PRO A 21 -21.86 -2.99 18.05
N ALA A 22 -21.67 -2.39 19.24
CA ALA A 22 -21.71 -0.95 19.42
C ALA A 22 -20.37 -0.24 19.13
N ALA A 23 -19.26 -0.98 18.93
CA ALA A 23 -17.97 -0.39 18.61
C ALA A 23 -17.89 -0.04 17.12
N PRO A 24 -17.84 1.25 16.72
CA PRO A 24 -18.07 1.68 15.32
C PRO A 24 -17.18 1.00 14.27
N PHE A 25 -15.91 0.78 14.60
CA PHE A 25 -14.96 0.14 13.68
C PHE A 25 -15.15 -1.38 13.60
N LEU A 26 -15.40 -2.03 14.73
CA LEU A 26 -15.51 -3.48 14.80
C LEU A 26 -16.86 -3.97 14.27
N SER A 27 -17.94 -3.21 14.51
CA SER A 27 -19.27 -3.52 13.99
C SER A 27 -19.32 -3.56 12.46
N THR A 28 -18.51 -2.72 11.78
CA THR A 28 -18.46 -2.65 10.30
C THR A 28 -18.02 -3.96 9.67
N ILE A 29 -17.19 -4.76 10.34
CA ILE A 29 -16.71 -6.05 9.82
C ILE A 29 -17.87 -7.05 9.73
N TRP A 30 -18.66 -7.15 10.79
CA TRP A 30 -19.79 -8.10 10.83
C TRP A 30 -21.04 -7.57 10.12
N SER A 31 -21.29 -6.25 10.13
CA SER A 31 -22.37 -5.66 9.33
C SER A 31 -22.07 -5.70 7.84
N GLY A 32 -20.79 -5.62 7.45
CA GLY A 32 -20.37 -5.78 6.06
C GLY A 32 -20.77 -7.14 5.46
N GLU A 33 -20.88 -8.18 6.29
CA GLU A 33 -21.36 -9.49 5.85
C GLU A 33 -22.80 -9.43 5.31
N ARG A 34 -23.68 -8.69 5.98
CA ARG A 34 -25.07 -8.52 5.50
C ARG A 34 -25.10 -7.83 4.14
N SER A 35 -24.33 -6.78 3.99
CA SER A 35 -24.21 -6.07 2.70
C SER A 35 -23.66 -6.96 1.60
N PHE A 36 -22.66 -7.81 1.91
CA PHE A 36 -22.12 -8.77 0.96
C PHE A 36 -23.14 -9.86 0.61
N ALA A 37 -23.86 -10.39 1.59
CA ALA A 37 -24.94 -11.35 1.37
C ALA A 37 -26.07 -10.75 0.49
N ASP A 38 -26.35 -9.45 0.61
CA ASP A 38 -27.31 -8.77 -0.26
C ASP A 38 -26.78 -8.60 -1.69
N VAL A 39 -25.46 -8.36 -1.86
CA VAL A 39 -24.85 -8.40 -3.20
C VAL A 39 -25.01 -9.80 -3.82
N LEU A 40 -24.80 -10.87 -3.05
CA LEU A 40 -25.04 -12.23 -3.55
C LEU A 40 -26.51 -12.45 -3.93
N ARG A 41 -27.45 -11.94 -3.13
CA ARG A 41 -28.89 -12.02 -3.44
C ARG A 41 -29.25 -11.20 -4.67
N ARG A 42 -28.66 -10.03 -4.86
CA ARG A 42 -28.91 -9.13 -6.01
C ARG A 42 -28.26 -9.61 -7.30
N GLU A 43 -27.02 -10.07 -7.24
CA GLU A 43 -26.26 -10.45 -8.43
C GLU A 43 -26.22 -11.96 -8.68
N GLY A 44 -26.61 -12.77 -7.69
CA GLY A 44 -26.61 -14.21 -7.72
C GLY A 44 -27.80 -14.83 -8.44
N ARG A 45 -27.83 -16.17 -8.39
CA ARG A 45 -28.95 -16.95 -8.89
C ARG A 45 -30.24 -16.44 -8.25
N LYS A 46 -31.28 -16.32 -9.06
CA LYS A 46 -32.62 -15.88 -8.68
C LYS A 46 -33.60 -17.06 -8.67
N THR A 47 -34.65 -16.93 -7.87
CA THR A 47 -35.83 -17.78 -8.03
C THR A 47 -36.47 -17.52 -9.38
N GLN A 48 -37.02 -18.55 -10.00
CA GLN A 48 -37.70 -18.42 -11.29
C GLN A 48 -38.93 -17.49 -11.17
N THR A 49 -39.09 -16.60 -12.15
CA THR A 49 -40.29 -15.79 -12.25
C THR A 49 -41.42 -16.64 -12.80
N HIS A 50 -42.49 -16.78 -12.01
CA HIS A 50 -43.69 -17.53 -12.41
C HIS A 50 -44.59 -16.63 -13.27
N SER A 51 -44.74 -16.96 -14.53
CA SER A 51 -45.56 -16.19 -15.47
C SER A 51 -47.08 -16.31 -15.20
N ASP A 52 -47.46 -17.24 -14.35
CA ASP A 52 -48.84 -17.42 -13.85
C ASP A 52 -49.16 -16.56 -12.63
N PHE A 53 -48.20 -15.79 -12.10
CA PHE A 53 -48.43 -14.84 -11.02
C PHE A 53 -48.67 -13.45 -11.58
N VAL A 54 -49.75 -12.82 -11.10
CA VAL A 54 -50.18 -11.48 -11.54
C VAL A 54 -50.41 -10.60 -10.32
N PHE A 55 -49.82 -9.41 -10.36
CA PHE A 55 -50.11 -8.36 -9.39
C PHE A 55 -51.06 -7.34 -10.01
N LEU A 56 -52.28 -7.28 -9.52
CA LEU A 56 -53.26 -6.21 -9.82
C LEU A 56 -53.09 -5.11 -8.79
N GLY A 57 -52.47 -4.04 -9.20
CA GLY A 57 -52.12 -2.92 -8.33
C GLY A 57 -53.20 -1.87 -8.24
N ILE A 58 -53.55 -1.47 -7.03
CA ILE A 58 -54.36 -0.28 -6.77
C ILE A 58 -53.38 0.92 -6.88
N ASP A 59 -53.22 1.37 -8.11
CA ASP A 59 -52.33 2.48 -8.44
C ASP A 59 -53.00 3.85 -8.29
N GLN A 60 -52.27 4.91 -8.55
CA GLN A 60 -52.78 6.28 -8.46
C GLN A 60 -53.97 6.50 -9.39
N GLU A 61 -53.93 5.94 -10.60
CA GLU A 61 -55.01 6.06 -11.58
C GLU A 61 -56.26 5.27 -11.16
N SER A 62 -56.12 4.10 -10.58
CA SER A 62 -57.23 3.34 -9.97
C SER A 62 -57.92 4.14 -8.85
N LEU A 63 -57.17 5.00 -8.12
CA LEU A 63 -57.74 5.79 -7.02
C LEU A 63 -58.53 7.02 -7.50
N ILE A 64 -58.16 7.64 -8.62
CA ILE A 64 -58.74 8.91 -9.09
C ILE A 64 -59.54 8.79 -10.39
N LEU A 65 -59.28 7.75 -11.22
CA LEU A 65 -59.91 7.46 -12.52
C LEU A 65 -59.92 8.63 -13.52
N ASP A 66 -58.92 9.52 -13.47
CA ASP A 66 -58.83 10.70 -14.33
C ASP A 66 -58.63 10.35 -15.82
N ALA A 67 -58.00 9.20 -16.10
CA ALA A 67 -57.79 8.71 -17.46
C ALA A 67 -59.01 7.97 -18.03
N VAL A 68 -60.05 7.72 -17.23
CA VAL A 68 -61.25 6.98 -17.62
C VAL A 68 -62.35 7.96 -18.01
N SER A 69 -62.92 7.79 -19.20
CA SER A 69 -63.99 8.68 -19.66
C SER A 69 -65.29 8.50 -18.83
N PRO A 70 -66.09 9.60 -18.66
CA PRO A 70 -67.36 9.52 -17.95
C PRO A 70 -68.34 8.47 -18.55
N GLU A 71 -68.25 8.21 -19.84
CA GLU A 71 -69.05 7.21 -20.53
C GLU A 71 -68.64 5.78 -20.14
N GLU A 72 -67.35 5.52 -20.04
CA GLU A 72 -66.82 4.21 -19.58
C GLU A 72 -67.19 3.96 -18.13
N ILE A 73 -67.07 4.98 -17.27
CA ILE A 73 -67.47 4.90 -15.86
C ILE A 73 -68.97 4.56 -15.77
N ALA A 74 -69.80 5.25 -16.57
CA ALA A 74 -71.22 5.03 -16.55
C ALA A 74 -71.70 3.63 -17.06
N ASN A 75 -70.85 2.97 -17.83
CA ASN A 75 -71.17 1.66 -18.45
C ASN A 75 -70.71 0.44 -17.64
N ASP A 76 -69.78 0.62 -16.63
CA ASP A 76 -69.29 -0.49 -15.80
C ASP A 76 -69.63 -0.26 -14.31
N PRO A 77 -70.34 -1.23 -13.66
CA PRO A 77 -70.78 -1.12 -12.26
C PRO A 77 -69.58 -0.92 -11.28
N ALA A 78 -68.47 -1.58 -11.52
CA ALA A 78 -67.32 -1.45 -10.63
C ALA A 78 -66.66 -0.07 -10.73
N LEU A 79 -66.51 0.48 -11.95
CA LEU A 79 -66.01 1.83 -12.16
C LEU A 79 -66.91 2.90 -11.55
N GLN A 80 -68.27 2.70 -11.62
CA GLN A 80 -69.23 3.57 -10.91
C GLN A 80 -69.02 3.55 -9.39
N LEU A 81 -68.82 2.38 -8.80
CA LEU A 81 -68.55 2.23 -7.38
C LEU A 81 -67.21 2.84 -6.97
N MET A 82 -66.20 2.70 -7.80
CA MET A 82 -64.86 3.32 -7.57
C MET A 82 -64.92 4.83 -7.66
N ALA A 83 -65.63 5.37 -8.65
CA ALA A 83 -65.80 6.82 -8.82
C ALA A 83 -66.73 7.44 -7.76
N GLY A 84 -67.68 6.67 -7.22
CA GLY A 84 -68.64 7.13 -6.24
C GLY A 84 -68.13 7.44 -4.86
N HIS A 85 -67.03 6.83 -4.45
CA HIS A 85 -66.39 7.02 -3.15
C HIS A 85 -64.86 6.91 -3.24
N PRO A 86 -64.14 7.76 -2.53
CA PRO A 86 -62.71 7.59 -2.40
C PRO A 86 -62.36 6.25 -1.73
N PHE A 87 -61.16 5.71 -2.04
CA PHE A 87 -60.69 4.47 -1.40
C PHE A 87 -60.65 4.62 0.14
N PRO A 88 -61.10 3.60 0.90
CA PRO A 88 -61.53 2.25 0.47
C PRO A 88 -62.93 2.24 -0.17
N TRP A 89 -63.00 1.63 -1.38
CA TRP A 89 -64.24 1.54 -2.14
C TRP A 89 -65.26 0.60 -1.49
N SER A 90 -66.52 0.65 -1.99
CA SER A 90 -67.51 -0.33 -1.63
C SER A 90 -67.01 -1.76 -1.88
N ARG A 91 -67.27 -2.66 -0.97
CA ARG A 91 -66.91 -4.08 -1.12
C ARG A 91 -67.51 -4.79 -2.31
N GLU A 92 -68.58 -4.24 -2.89
CA GLU A 92 -69.15 -4.71 -4.15
C GLU A 92 -68.16 -4.68 -5.31
N VAL A 93 -67.17 -3.76 -5.31
CA VAL A 93 -66.08 -3.73 -6.30
C VAL A 93 -65.34 -5.08 -6.27
N TRP A 94 -65.05 -5.59 -5.09
CA TRP A 94 -64.34 -6.87 -4.92
C TRP A 94 -65.19 -8.07 -5.33
N VAL A 95 -66.52 -8.00 -5.14
CA VAL A 95 -67.47 -9.04 -5.63
C VAL A 95 -67.38 -9.08 -7.15
N VAL A 96 -67.56 -7.94 -7.83
CA VAL A 96 -67.46 -7.83 -9.29
C VAL A 96 -66.14 -8.32 -9.81
N LEU A 97 -65.05 -7.93 -9.15
CA LEU A 97 -63.70 -8.36 -9.52
C LEU A 97 -63.53 -9.86 -9.42
N MET A 98 -63.93 -10.48 -8.29
CA MET A 98 -63.85 -11.92 -8.11
C MET A 98 -64.71 -12.69 -9.13
N ASP A 99 -65.94 -12.27 -9.35
CA ASP A 99 -66.82 -12.94 -10.33
C ASP A 99 -66.25 -12.87 -11.75
N LYS A 100 -65.69 -11.70 -12.16
CA LYS A 100 -65.09 -11.50 -13.48
C LYS A 100 -63.82 -12.34 -13.65
N LEU A 101 -62.91 -12.33 -12.68
CA LEU A 101 -61.64 -13.06 -12.75
C LEU A 101 -61.84 -14.57 -12.66
N PHE A 102 -62.72 -15.06 -11.77
CA PHE A 102 -62.96 -16.48 -11.66
C PHE A 102 -63.82 -17.05 -12.83
N ALA A 103 -64.66 -16.22 -13.44
CA ALA A 103 -65.33 -16.59 -14.70
C ALA A 103 -64.34 -16.74 -15.85
N SER A 104 -63.22 -15.97 -15.81
CA SER A 104 -62.13 -16.04 -16.76
C SER A 104 -61.14 -17.18 -16.48
N GLY A 105 -61.38 -17.96 -15.41
CA GLY A 105 -60.58 -19.13 -15.06
C GLY A 105 -59.38 -18.84 -14.15
N ALA A 106 -59.36 -17.72 -13.43
CA ALA A 106 -58.32 -17.46 -12.41
C ALA A 106 -58.29 -18.61 -11.40
N ARG A 107 -57.07 -19.01 -10.99
CA ARG A 107 -56.85 -20.13 -10.09
C ARG A 107 -57.03 -19.74 -8.63
N LEU A 108 -56.42 -18.59 -8.24
CA LEU A 108 -56.47 -18.09 -6.87
C LEU A 108 -56.45 -16.55 -6.91
N ILE A 109 -57.19 -15.92 -6.00
CA ILE A 109 -57.09 -14.48 -5.72
C ILE A 109 -56.67 -14.26 -4.27
N MET A 110 -55.67 -13.44 -4.04
CA MET A 110 -55.16 -13.00 -2.75
C MET A 110 -55.42 -11.51 -2.61
N PHE A 111 -56.08 -11.08 -1.54
CA PHE A 111 -56.31 -9.66 -1.25
C PHE A 111 -55.37 -9.23 -0.14
N ASP A 112 -54.36 -8.46 -0.51
CA ASP A 112 -53.47 -7.79 0.44
C ASP A 112 -54.14 -6.52 0.98
N LEU A 113 -55.33 -6.73 1.52
CA LEU A 113 -56.21 -5.70 2.06
C LEU A 113 -56.90 -6.25 3.31
N VAL A 114 -56.82 -5.49 4.41
CA VAL A 114 -57.45 -5.86 5.67
C VAL A 114 -58.84 -5.25 5.76
N PHE A 115 -59.89 -6.11 5.78
CA PHE A 115 -61.30 -5.72 5.82
C PHE A 115 -61.81 -5.68 7.28
N ASN A 116 -61.40 -4.74 8.08
CA ASN A 116 -61.63 -4.66 9.53
C ASN A 116 -62.80 -3.74 9.95
N SER A 117 -63.41 -3.01 9.03
CA SER A 117 -64.50 -2.07 9.31
C SER A 117 -65.80 -2.54 8.70
N PRO A 118 -66.99 -2.36 9.32
CA PRO A 118 -68.30 -2.79 8.75
C PRO A 118 -68.71 -1.88 7.59
N THR A 119 -69.36 -2.48 6.58
CA THR A 119 -69.96 -1.76 5.45
C THR A 119 -71.32 -2.42 5.06
N ASP A 120 -72.19 -1.68 4.37
CA ASP A 120 -73.48 -2.19 3.92
C ASP A 120 -73.32 -3.32 2.88
N ALA A 121 -72.16 -3.38 2.21
CA ALA A 121 -71.86 -4.40 1.21
C ALA A 121 -71.29 -5.71 1.81
N ASP A 122 -71.18 -5.83 3.13
CA ASP A 122 -70.66 -7.04 3.80
C ASP A 122 -71.38 -8.31 3.42
N PRO A 123 -72.78 -8.34 3.38
CA PRO A 123 -73.51 -9.58 3.02
C PRO A 123 -73.13 -10.09 1.61
N ALA A 124 -73.01 -9.17 0.64
CA ALA A 124 -72.61 -9.52 -0.74
C ALA A 124 -71.20 -10.06 -0.83
N PHE A 125 -70.25 -9.41 -0.13
CA PHE A 125 -68.83 -9.82 -0.12
C PHE A 125 -68.66 -11.14 0.66
N HIS A 126 -69.33 -11.32 1.79
CA HIS A 126 -69.38 -12.60 2.51
C HIS A 126 -69.88 -13.75 1.61
N ALA A 127 -70.96 -13.55 0.90
CA ALA A 127 -71.52 -14.56 -0.04
C ALA A 127 -70.52 -14.91 -1.16
N ALA A 128 -69.76 -13.92 -1.67
CA ALA A 128 -68.68 -14.13 -2.65
C ALA A 128 -67.53 -14.89 -2.05
N LEU A 129 -67.06 -14.54 -0.84
CA LEU A 129 -66.00 -15.25 -0.11
C LEU A 129 -66.38 -16.72 0.20
N GLU A 130 -67.67 -17.02 0.46
CA GLU A 130 -68.14 -18.41 0.63
C GLU A 130 -68.21 -19.14 -0.72
N LYS A 131 -68.73 -18.48 -1.77
CA LYS A 131 -68.79 -19.04 -3.12
C LYS A 131 -67.43 -19.47 -3.66
N TYR A 132 -66.38 -18.68 -3.37
CA TYR A 132 -65.04 -18.92 -3.87
C TYR A 132 -64.07 -19.34 -2.76
N ARG A 133 -64.57 -19.94 -1.66
CA ARG A 133 -63.84 -20.28 -0.45
C ARG A 133 -62.47 -20.93 -0.74
N ASP A 134 -62.44 -21.91 -1.63
CA ASP A 134 -61.21 -22.68 -1.95
C ASP A 134 -60.23 -21.93 -2.83
N ARG A 135 -60.57 -20.75 -3.32
CA ARG A 135 -59.80 -19.97 -4.30
C ARG A 135 -59.55 -18.49 -3.91
N VAL A 136 -59.81 -18.16 -2.65
CA VAL A 136 -59.58 -16.78 -2.16
C VAL A 136 -58.88 -16.81 -0.83
N VAL A 137 -57.94 -15.82 -0.66
CA VAL A 137 -57.29 -15.51 0.60
C VAL A 137 -57.38 -14.00 0.86
N ILE A 138 -57.70 -13.60 2.08
CA ILE A 138 -57.78 -12.20 2.51
C ILE A 138 -56.81 -11.95 3.66
N ALA A 139 -56.36 -10.68 3.81
CA ALA A 139 -55.36 -10.29 4.77
C ALA A 139 -55.88 -10.21 6.21
N SER A 140 -55.03 -10.60 7.15
CA SER A 140 -54.98 -10.13 8.52
C SER A 140 -53.62 -9.48 8.77
N ASN A 141 -53.49 -8.65 9.81
CA ASN A 141 -52.28 -7.95 10.10
C ASN A 141 -51.98 -7.93 11.60
N PHE A 142 -50.71 -8.13 11.98
CA PHE A 142 -50.24 -7.87 13.32
C PHE A 142 -49.79 -6.40 13.41
N ASP A 143 -50.47 -5.62 14.24
CA ASP A 143 -50.17 -4.20 14.45
C ASP A 143 -48.92 -4.05 15.33
N ASP A 144 -47.80 -3.68 14.75
CA ASP A 144 -46.53 -3.50 15.42
C ASP A 144 -46.51 -2.30 16.38
N GLN A 145 -47.35 -1.31 16.14
CA GLN A 145 -47.48 -0.14 17.02
C GLN A 145 -48.32 -0.47 18.27
N ASN A 146 -49.13 -1.52 18.20
CA ASN A 146 -50.05 -1.91 19.26
C ASN A 146 -49.72 -3.30 19.83
N ASN A 147 -48.48 -3.52 20.18
CA ASN A 147 -47.95 -4.75 20.80
C ASN A 147 -48.30 -6.04 20.00
N TYR A 148 -48.19 -5.97 18.67
CA TYR A 148 -48.49 -7.05 17.75
C TYR A 148 -49.92 -7.60 17.89
N GLN A 149 -50.91 -6.76 18.26
CA GLN A 149 -52.30 -7.16 18.30
C GLN A 149 -52.74 -7.58 16.90
N LEU A 150 -53.36 -8.77 16.79
CA LEU A 150 -53.86 -9.29 15.52
C LEU A 150 -55.14 -8.56 15.11
N VAL A 151 -55.04 -7.86 13.97
CA VAL A 151 -56.19 -7.21 13.31
C VAL A 151 -56.79 -8.21 12.32
N LEU A 152 -58.00 -8.62 12.57
CA LEU A 152 -58.73 -9.62 11.79
C LEU A 152 -59.80 -8.98 10.90
N PRO A 153 -60.18 -9.66 9.79
CA PRO A 153 -61.36 -9.27 9.05
C PRO A 153 -62.60 -9.26 9.97
N ILE A 154 -63.54 -8.36 9.69
CA ILE A 154 -64.76 -8.24 10.52
C ILE A 154 -65.58 -9.51 10.52
N LYS A 155 -66.28 -9.79 11.64
CA LYS A 155 -67.08 -11.01 11.83
C LYS A 155 -68.23 -11.17 10.84
N THR A 156 -68.71 -10.07 10.25
CA THR A 156 -69.71 -10.09 9.18
C THR A 156 -69.21 -10.72 7.89
N LEU A 157 -67.88 -10.70 7.69
CA LEU A 157 -67.25 -11.32 6.51
C LEU A 157 -66.79 -12.73 6.80
N ILE A 158 -66.10 -12.93 7.91
CA ILE A 158 -65.50 -14.20 8.33
C ILE A 158 -66.04 -14.52 9.73
N PRO A 159 -66.85 -15.58 9.90
CA PRO A 159 -67.29 -15.99 11.22
C PRO A 159 -66.13 -16.40 12.14
N ALA A 160 -66.33 -16.24 13.45
CA ALA A 160 -65.30 -16.67 14.43
C ALA A 160 -65.18 -18.21 14.47
N PRO A 161 -63.92 -18.72 14.65
CA PRO A 161 -62.66 -18.01 14.91
C PRO A 161 -62.03 -17.54 13.61
N GLN A 162 -61.99 -16.21 13.37
CA GLN A 162 -61.52 -15.63 12.09
C GLN A 162 -60.04 -15.94 11.80
N GLY A 163 -59.20 -15.94 12.82
CA GLY A 163 -57.73 -16.19 12.65
C GLY A 163 -57.40 -17.61 12.23
N GLN A 164 -58.32 -18.55 12.46
CA GLN A 164 -58.19 -19.98 12.08
C GLN A 164 -58.90 -20.32 10.76
N ASP A 165 -59.68 -19.39 10.19
CA ASP A 165 -60.31 -19.60 8.90
C ASP A 165 -59.28 -19.76 7.79
N ASP A 166 -59.45 -20.72 6.89
CA ASP A 166 -58.53 -21.05 5.81
C ASP A 166 -58.38 -19.96 4.74
N ARG A 167 -59.28 -18.97 4.74
CA ARG A 167 -59.25 -17.80 3.86
C ARG A 167 -58.45 -16.66 4.45
N VAL A 168 -58.10 -16.68 5.75
CA VAL A 168 -57.44 -15.58 6.43
C VAL A 168 -55.95 -15.90 6.65
N GLY A 169 -55.09 -15.00 6.21
CA GLY A 169 -53.65 -15.11 6.43
C GLY A 169 -53.01 -13.79 6.74
N PHE A 170 -52.01 -13.78 7.62
CA PHE A 170 -51.30 -12.55 7.95
C PHE A 170 -50.37 -12.11 6.81
N VAL A 171 -50.20 -10.77 6.68
CA VAL A 171 -49.37 -10.15 5.62
C VAL A 171 -48.05 -9.58 6.12
N ASN A 172 -47.77 -9.69 7.40
CA ASN A 172 -46.59 -9.11 8.00
C ASN A 172 -45.28 -9.74 7.53
N TYR A 173 -44.30 -8.90 7.28
CA TYR A 173 -42.89 -9.25 7.15
C TYR A 173 -42.08 -8.49 8.19
N TRP A 174 -41.06 -9.14 8.75
CA TRP A 174 -40.21 -8.57 9.77
C TRP A 174 -38.89 -8.19 9.13
N HIS A 175 -38.53 -6.91 9.22
CA HIS A 175 -37.28 -6.40 8.74
C HIS A 175 -36.12 -6.73 9.71
N ASP A 176 -34.93 -6.89 9.17
CA ASP A 176 -33.71 -6.96 9.97
C ASP A 176 -33.37 -5.59 10.60
N LEU A 177 -32.36 -5.53 11.46
CA LEU A 177 -31.96 -4.29 12.16
C LEU A 177 -31.60 -3.11 11.25
N ASP A 178 -31.34 -3.37 9.98
CA ASP A 178 -31.04 -2.37 8.95
C ASP A 178 -32.26 -1.96 8.12
N GLY A 179 -33.44 -2.41 8.49
CA GLY A 179 -34.69 -2.08 7.80
C GLY A 179 -34.96 -2.89 6.53
N VAL A 180 -34.13 -3.89 6.20
CA VAL A 180 -34.26 -4.70 4.99
C VAL A 180 -34.94 -6.02 5.29
N ILE A 181 -35.92 -6.41 4.47
CA ILE A 181 -36.65 -7.69 4.57
C ILE A 181 -35.88 -8.75 3.73
N ARG A 182 -35.40 -9.78 4.39
CA ARG A 182 -34.64 -10.89 3.76
C ARG A 182 -35.31 -12.24 3.98
N ARG A 183 -36.29 -12.30 4.89
CA ARG A 183 -36.86 -13.53 5.40
C ARG A 183 -38.36 -13.43 5.42
N ALA A 184 -39.04 -14.57 5.21
CA ALA A 184 -40.48 -14.75 5.35
C ALA A 184 -40.76 -15.68 6.52
N ARG A 185 -41.90 -15.48 7.15
CA ARG A 185 -42.47 -16.37 8.16
C ARG A 185 -43.79 -16.92 7.65
N PHE A 186 -43.98 -18.21 7.78
CA PHE A 186 -45.19 -18.88 7.25
C PHE A 186 -46.20 -19.13 8.36
N HIS A 187 -45.75 -19.35 9.57
CA HIS A 187 -46.53 -19.56 10.77
C HIS A 187 -45.99 -18.70 11.91
N VAL A 188 -46.90 -18.23 12.79
CA VAL A 188 -46.52 -17.42 13.95
C VAL A 188 -47.52 -17.62 15.08
N SER A 189 -47.08 -17.52 16.35
CA SER A 189 -47.95 -17.43 17.51
C SER A 189 -47.83 -16.06 18.17
N ASP A 190 -48.88 -15.65 18.92
CA ASP A 190 -48.88 -14.40 19.69
C ASP A 190 -47.71 -14.37 20.71
N ARG A 191 -47.46 -15.51 21.36
CA ARG A 191 -46.37 -15.64 22.35
C ARG A 191 -44.99 -15.42 21.71
N GLN A 192 -44.79 -15.96 20.52
CA GLN A 192 -43.53 -15.78 19.80
C GLN A 192 -43.31 -14.31 19.43
N LEU A 193 -44.38 -13.59 19.07
CA LEU A 193 -44.28 -12.15 18.79
C LEU A 193 -44.01 -11.33 20.07
N ALA A 194 -44.54 -11.80 21.22
CA ALA A 194 -44.25 -11.22 22.53
C ALA A 194 -42.82 -11.56 23.06
N GLY A 195 -42.04 -12.40 22.37
CA GLY A 195 -40.74 -12.86 22.80
C GLY A 195 -40.78 -13.91 23.91
N GLU A 196 -41.90 -14.55 24.09
CA GLU A 196 -42.10 -15.61 25.08
C GLU A 196 -41.78 -17.01 24.52
N ALA A 197 -41.49 -17.95 25.39
CA ALA A 197 -41.21 -19.32 24.98
C ALA A 197 -42.47 -20.01 24.41
N GLU A 198 -42.28 -20.86 23.40
CA GLU A 198 -43.31 -21.68 22.79
C GLU A 198 -44.02 -22.55 23.84
N PHE A 199 -45.32 -22.71 23.66
CA PHE A 199 -46.15 -23.53 24.53
C PHE A 199 -46.97 -24.54 23.72
N ALA A 200 -47.01 -25.79 24.14
CA ALA A 200 -47.78 -26.83 23.45
C ALA A 200 -49.30 -26.53 23.49
N GLY A 201 -49.91 -26.34 22.32
CA GLY A 201 -51.32 -26.04 22.18
C GLY A 201 -51.65 -24.54 22.04
N GLU A 202 -50.63 -23.69 21.85
CA GLU A 202 -50.90 -22.29 21.46
C GLU A 202 -51.53 -22.13 20.09
N GLU A 203 -52.23 -21.04 19.89
CA GLU A 203 -52.81 -20.73 18.58
C GLU A 203 -51.71 -20.31 17.60
N ILE A 204 -51.65 -20.99 16.46
CA ILE A 204 -50.74 -20.70 15.38
C ILE A 204 -51.51 -20.07 14.22
N TYR A 205 -51.08 -18.89 13.81
CA TYR A 205 -51.62 -18.18 12.66
C TYR A 205 -50.77 -18.43 11.43
N SER A 206 -51.40 -18.59 10.27
CA SER A 206 -50.72 -18.84 9.00
C SER A 206 -50.63 -17.55 8.19
N SER A 207 -49.53 -17.37 7.46
CA SER A 207 -49.39 -16.24 6.54
C SER A 207 -50.31 -16.38 5.31
N MET A 208 -50.55 -15.27 4.63
CA MET A 208 -51.27 -15.26 3.36
C MET A 208 -50.59 -16.19 2.34
N VAL A 209 -49.30 -16.25 2.28
CA VAL A 209 -48.53 -17.14 1.39
C VAL A 209 -48.75 -18.61 1.76
N ALA A 210 -48.72 -18.94 3.06
CA ALA A 210 -48.97 -20.31 3.51
C ALA A 210 -50.40 -20.76 3.13
N ARG A 211 -51.41 -19.88 3.35
CA ARG A 211 -52.81 -20.17 2.94
C ARG A 211 -52.93 -20.35 1.42
N ALA A 212 -52.25 -19.50 0.65
CA ALA A 212 -52.22 -19.60 -0.82
C ALA A 212 -51.62 -20.94 -1.27
N LEU A 213 -50.49 -21.36 -0.72
CA LEU A 213 -49.85 -22.65 -1.03
C LEU A 213 -50.76 -23.85 -0.76
N VAL A 214 -51.46 -23.87 0.37
CA VAL A 214 -52.43 -24.93 0.70
C VAL A 214 -53.55 -24.97 -0.33
N LYS A 215 -54.12 -23.81 -0.70
CA LYS A 215 -55.18 -23.72 -1.71
C LYS A 215 -54.73 -24.06 -3.13
N LEU A 216 -53.43 -23.87 -3.43
CA LEU A 216 -52.83 -24.33 -4.67
C LEU A 216 -52.51 -25.82 -4.70
N GLY A 217 -52.82 -26.57 -3.61
CA GLY A 217 -52.52 -27.99 -3.51
C GLY A 217 -51.07 -28.31 -3.25
N ARG A 218 -50.31 -27.38 -2.66
CA ARG A 218 -48.90 -27.51 -2.37
C ARG A 218 -48.61 -27.31 -0.87
N PRO A 219 -49.30 -28.01 0.05
CA PRO A 219 -49.02 -27.86 1.49
C PRO A 219 -47.58 -28.23 1.85
N ASP A 220 -46.98 -29.21 1.16
CA ASP A 220 -45.60 -29.63 1.39
C ASP A 220 -44.54 -28.51 1.07
N SER A 221 -44.97 -27.45 0.41
CA SER A 221 -44.11 -26.30 0.12
C SER A 221 -44.13 -25.24 1.23
N VAL A 222 -44.96 -25.43 2.27
CA VAL A 222 -45.02 -24.55 3.43
C VAL A 222 -44.11 -25.11 4.52
N PRO A 223 -43.15 -24.35 5.05
CA PRO A 223 -42.41 -24.74 6.25
C PRO A 223 -43.37 -24.92 7.44
N ASP A 224 -43.25 -26.05 8.14
CA ASP A 224 -44.14 -26.42 9.27
C ASP A 224 -43.78 -25.69 10.59
N ASP A 225 -42.61 -25.05 10.65
CA ASP A 225 -42.14 -24.35 11.84
C ASP A 225 -42.56 -22.87 11.87
N VAL A 226 -42.35 -22.23 13.03
CA VAL A 226 -42.69 -20.82 13.25
C VAL A 226 -41.46 -19.91 13.04
N ASN A 227 -40.37 -20.40 12.45
CA ASN A 227 -39.15 -19.66 12.26
C ASN A 227 -39.18 -18.69 11.05
N LEU A 228 -38.25 -17.82 11.00
CA LEU A 228 -37.97 -16.97 9.85
C LEU A 228 -37.11 -17.74 8.83
N HIS A 229 -37.59 -17.89 7.63
CA HIS A 229 -36.89 -18.53 6.52
C HIS A 229 -36.34 -17.50 5.57
N ALA A 230 -35.04 -17.50 5.34
CA ALA A 230 -34.40 -16.65 4.33
C ALA A 230 -34.82 -17.14 2.94
N ILE A 231 -35.38 -16.25 2.14
CA ILE A 231 -35.86 -16.58 0.79
C ILE A 231 -34.92 -16.10 -0.28
N ARG A 232 -34.84 -16.84 -1.37
CA ARG A 232 -34.18 -16.37 -2.58
C ARG A 232 -35.18 -15.57 -3.41
N PHE A 233 -34.92 -14.31 -3.63
CA PHE A 233 -35.78 -13.44 -4.42
C PHE A 233 -35.69 -13.77 -5.92
N GLY A 234 -36.78 -13.47 -6.65
CA GLY A 234 -36.78 -13.40 -8.11
C GLY A 234 -36.02 -12.20 -8.65
N SER A 235 -36.18 -11.90 -9.94
CA SER A 235 -35.60 -10.68 -10.50
C SER A 235 -36.29 -9.43 -9.96
N GLU A 236 -35.59 -8.28 -9.97
CA GLU A 236 -36.14 -6.99 -9.54
C GLU A 236 -37.40 -6.60 -10.37
N GLU A 237 -37.39 -6.96 -11.64
CA GLU A 237 -38.48 -6.66 -12.59
C GLU A 237 -39.63 -7.66 -12.53
N ALA A 238 -39.59 -8.68 -11.64
CA ALA A 238 -40.66 -9.63 -11.50
C ALA A 238 -41.88 -8.98 -10.83
N TYR A 239 -43.07 -9.37 -11.29
CA TYR A 239 -44.36 -9.03 -10.68
C TYR A 239 -44.65 -7.52 -10.63
N HIS A 240 -44.42 -6.81 -11.76
CA HIS A 240 -44.90 -5.44 -11.89
C HIS A 240 -46.42 -5.32 -11.76
N PRO A 241 -46.92 -4.31 -11.06
CA PRO A 241 -48.34 -4.10 -10.91
C PRO A 241 -49.00 -3.77 -12.27
N LEU A 242 -50.11 -4.45 -12.56
CA LEU A 242 -51.02 -4.07 -13.61
C LEU A 242 -52.12 -3.21 -12.98
N PRO A 243 -52.54 -2.09 -13.59
CA PRO A 243 -53.53 -1.21 -13.03
C PRO A 243 -54.87 -1.93 -12.82
N LEU A 244 -55.42 -1.88 -11.60
CA LEU A 244 -56.64 -2.61 -11.26
C LEU A 244 -57.82 -2.14 -12.09
N TYR A 245 -57.98 -0.82 -12.30
CA TYR A 245 -59.12 -0.26 -13.04
C TYR A 245 -59.20 -0.77 -14.48
N GLU A 246 -58.07 -1.11 -15.10
CA GLU A 246 -58.04 -1.66 -16.47
C GLU A 246 -58.83 -2.94 -16.63
N VAL A 247 -58.96 -3.73 -15.58
CA VAL A 247 -59.74 -4.96 -15.60
C VAL A 247 -61.21 -4.69 -15.93
N PHE A 248 -61.72 -3.50 -15.60
CA PHE A 248 -63.08 -3.08 -15.79
C PHE A 248 -63.33 -2.35 -17.11
N LEU A 249 -62.27 -1.88 -17.76
CA LEU A 249 -62.36 -1.19 -19.06
C LEU A 249 -62.59 -2.20 -20.20
N PRO A 250 -63.71 -2.08 -20.98
CA PRO A 250 -63.99 -3.02 -22.08
C PRO A 250 -62.87 -3.06 -23.14
N ALA A 251 -62.30 -1.91 -23.48
CA ALA A 251 -61.24 -1.82 -24.48
C ALA A 251 -59.99 -2.58 -24.03
N THR A 252 -59.50 -2.35 -22.81
CA THR A 252 -58.32 -3.00 -22.21
C THR A 252 -58.57 -4.49 -21.96
N TRP A 253 -59.81 -4.83 -21.49
CA TRP A 253 -60.23 -6.22 -21.29
C TRP A 253 -60.12 -7.01 -22.59
N HIS A 254 -60.54 -6.44 -23.71
CA HIS A 254 -60.45 -7.07 -25.03
C HIS A 254 -59.03 -7.11 -25.54
N SER A 255 -58.29 -5.96 -25.53
CA SER A 255 -56.97 -5.84 -26.16
C SER A 255 -55.87 -6.48 -25.33
N ASN A 256 -55.73 -6.10 -24.04
CA ASN A 256 -54.61 -6.51 -23.20
C ASN A 256 -54.87 -7.86 -22.51
N TYR A 257 -56.12 -8.10 -22.13
CA TYR A 257 -56.47 -9.29 -21.37
C TYR A 257 -57.20 -10.36 -22.23
N HIS A 258 -57.35 -10.14 -23.55
CA HIS A 258 -57.90 -11.11 -24.51
C HIS A 258 -59.24 -11.72 -24.08
N ASP A 259 -60.18 -10.88 -23.69
CA ASP A 259 -61.50 -11.26 -23.13
C ASP A 259 -61.37 -12.15 -21.89
N GLY A 260 -60.38 -11.86 -21.03
CA GLY A 260 -60.11 -12.57 -19.79
C GLY A 260 -59.23 -13.82 -19.92
N LYS A 261 -58.91 -14.27 -21.14
CA LYS A 261 -58.03 -15.44 -21.34
C LYS A 261 -56.66 -15.29 -20.68
N PHE A 262 -56.18 -14.06 -20.53
CA PHE A 262 -54.93 -13.73 -19.82
C PHE A 262 -54.97 -14.26 -18.38
N PHE A 263 -56.09 -14.19 -17.69
CA PHE A 263 -56.24 -14.57 -16.29
C PHE A 263 -56.48 -16.08 -16.07
N LYS A 264 -56.60 -16.86 -17.14
CA LYS A 264 -56.79 -18.30 -17.03
C LYS A 264 -55.61 -18.95 -16.30
N ASP A 265 -55.87 -19.76 -15.32
CA ASP A 265 -54.93 -20.49 -14.46
C ASP A 265 -53.96 -19.60 -13.67
N LYS A 266 -54.22 -18.28 -13.60
CA LYS A 266 -53.38 -17.31 -12.89
C LYS A 266 -53.64 -17.29 -11.39
N VAL A 267 -52.58 -17.02 -10.63
CA VAL A 267 -52.59 -16.64 -9.22
C VAL A 267 -52.48 -15.13 -9.16
N ILE A 268 -53.46 -14.47 -8.62
CA ILE A 268 -53.60 -13.02 -8.65
C ILE A 268 -53.50 -12.48 -7.24
N ILE A 269 -52.64 -11.50 -7.03
CA ILE A 269 -52.64 -10.69 -5.81
C ILE A 269 -53.19 -9.29 -6.13
N VAL A 270 -54.07 -8.81 -5.25
CA VAL A 270 -54.63 -7.46 -5.29
C VAL A 270 -54.08 -6.70 -4.09
N GLY A 271 -53.39 -5.62 -4.34
CA GLY A 271 -52.79 -4.82 -3.27
C GLY A 271 -52.41 -3.41 -3.74
N SER A 272 -51.87 -2.62 -2.84
CA SER A 272 -51.46 -1.25 -3.14
C SER A 272 -50.28 -1.19 -4.09
N SER A 273 -50.36 -0.25 -5.04
CA SER A 273 -49.24 0.19 -5.88
C SER A 273 -49.23 1.72 -6.07
N ALA A 274 -50.01 2.46 -5.28
CA ALA A 274 -50.02 3.92 -5.26
C ALA A 274 -49.02 4.44 -4.25
N GLU A 275 -48.20 5.38 -4.67
CA GLU A 275 -47.16 5.99 -3.78
C GLU A 275 -47.76 6.63 -2.52
N ILE A 276 -48.94 7.19 -2.63
CA ILE A 276 -49.66 7.81 -1.51
C ILE A 276 -50.00 6.84 -0.38
N GLN A 277 -50.09 5.55 -0.67
CA GLN A 277 -50.40 4.51 0.33
C GLN A 277 -49.14 4.00 1.07
N HIS A 278 -47.95 4.39 0.62
CA HIS A 278 -46.65 4.07 1.26
C HIS A 278 -46.41 2.58 1.52
N ASP A 279 -47.07 1.70 0.77
CA ASP A 279 -46.87 0.25 0.90
C ASP A 279 -45.68 -0.25 0.11
N VAL A 280 -44.50 0.25 0.53
CA VAL A 280 -43.19 -0.12 -0.05
C VAL A 280 -42.24 -0.59 1.04
N VAL A 281 -41.49 -1.62 0.74
CA VAL A 281 -40.53 -2.24 1.65
C VAL A 281 -39.13 -2.32 1.02
N ALA A 282 -38.12 -2.24 1.84
CA ALA A 282 -36.74 -2.44 1.41
C ALA A 282 -36.39 -3.92 1.41
N THR A 283 -35.88 -4.43 0.30
CA THR A 283 -35.40 -5.80 0.13
C THR A 283 -33.99 -5.81 -0.48
N PRO A 284 -33.27 -6.94 -0.47
CA PRO A 284 -31.97 -7.04 -1.10
C PRO A 284 -31.91 -6.73 -2.59
N ILE A 285 -33.05 -6.94 -3.29
CA ILE A 285 -33.15 -6.76 -4.74
C ILE A 285 -33.64 -5.37 -5.15
N ASN A 286 -34.44 -4.73 -4.31
CA ASN A 286 -35.00 -3.40 -4.56
C ASN A 286 -35.26 -2.69 -3.23
N SER A 287 -34.87 -1.44 -3.11
CA SER A 287 -35.08 -0.61 -1.92
C SER A 287 -36.52 -0.12 -1.77
N ARG A 288 -37.34 -0.27 -2.82
CA ARG A 288 -38.76 0.15 -2.87
C ARG A 288 -39.61 -0.90 -3.58
N LEU A 289 -39.65 -2.11 -3.03
CA LEU A 289 -40.50 -3.17 -3.54
C LEU A 289 -41.93 -3.00 -2.96
N TRP A 290 -42.97 -3.17 -3.79
CA TRP A 290 -44.34 -3.15 -3.32
C TRP A 290 -44.63 -4.33 -2.38
N GLY A 291 -45.38 -4.10 -1.28
CA GLY A 291 -45.72 -5.14 -0.31
C GLY A 291 -46.41 -6.34 -0.94
N ALA A 292 -47.36 -6.10 -1.81
CA ALA A 292 -48.03 -7.17 -2.55
C ALA A 292 -47.10 -7.99 -3.45
N ALA A 293 -46.09 -7.37 -4.08
CA ALA A 293 -45.10 -8.09 -4.89
C ALA A 293 -44.20 -8.98 -4.00
N LEU A 294 -43.88 -8.56 -2.76
CA LEU A 294 -43.13 -9.38 -1.82
C LEU A 294 -43.80 -10.71 -1.52
N HIS A 295 -45.16 -10.74 -1.41
CA HIS A 295 -45.89 -11.99 -1.25
C HIS A 295 -45.72 -12.93 -2.45
N LEU A 296 -45.68 -12.41 -3.67
CA LEU A 296 -45.41 -13.23 -4.87
C LEU A 296 -43.97 -13.76 -4.90
N HIS A 297 -42.96 -12.97 -4.46
CA HIS A 297 -41.61 -13.46 -4.31
C HIS A 297 -41.52 -14.58 -3.27
N ALA A 298 -42.18 -14.43 -2.13
CA ALA A 298 -42.22 -15.46 -1.09
C ALA A 298 -42.96 -16.73 -1.57
N LEU A 299 -44.06 -16.56 -2.32
CA LEU A 299 -44.81 -17.65 -2.90
C LEU A 299 -43.99 -18.44 -3.93
N ALA A 300 -43.28 -17.74 -4.82
CA ALA A 300 -42.37 -18.33 -5.80
C ALA A 300 -41.24 -19.11 -5.14
N ALA A 301 -40.57 -18.47 -4.18
CA ALA A 301 -39.49 -19.12 -3.44
C ALA A 301 -39.96 -20.39 -2.72
N SER A 302 -41.15 -20.38 -2.17
CA SER A 302 -41.72 -21.56 -1.49
C SER A 302 -42.07 -22.68 -2.48
N LEU A 303 -42.69 -22.35 -3.61
CA LEU A 303 -43.02 -23.35 -4.63
C LEU A 303 -41.80 -24.04 -5.20
N ASP A 304 -40.71 -23.27 -5.40
CA ASP A 304 -39.46 -23.75 -5.96
C ASP A 304 -38.53 -24.31 -4.89
N GLN A 305 -38.90 -24.28 -3.60
CA GLN A 305 -38.09 -24.66 -2.45
C GLN A 305 -36.74 -23.88 -2.40
N GLU A 306 -36.75 -22.62 -2.81
CA GLU A 306 -35.58 -21.74 -2.87
C GLU A 306 -35.39 -20.98 -1.55
N PHE A 307 -35.23 -21.76 -0.47
CA PHE A 307 -34.86 -21.23 0.84
C PHE A 307 -33.34 -21.17 0.96
N LEU A 308 -32.85 -20.09 1.55
CA LEU A 308 -31.41 -19.90 1.80
C LEU A 308 -31.07 -20.36 3.22
N SER A 309 -29.90 -20.99 3.35
CA SER A 309 -29.35 -21.38 4.63
C SER A 309 -28.16 -20.47 4.98
N GLU A 310 -28.00 -20.19 6.25
CA GLU A 310 -26.83 -19.46 6.75
C GLU A 310 -25.94 -20.41 7.55
N THR A 311 -24.60 -20.18 7.53
CA THR A 311 -23.69 -21.00 8.34
C THR A 311 -23.93 -20.76 9.83
N PRO A 312 -23.91 -21.82 10.67
CA PRO A 312 -23.97 -21.64 12.12
C PRO A 312 -22.78 -20.84 12.62
N ILE A 313 -22.99 -20.00 13.62
CA ILE A 313 -21.95 -19.11 14.20
C ILE A 313 -20.66 -19.84 14.60
N LYS A 314 -20.76 -21.10 15.00
CA LYS A 314 -19.58 -21.93 15.31
C LYS A 314 -18.70 -22.18 14.09
N VAL A 315 -19.33 -22.38 12.93
CA VAL A 315 -18.63 -22.56 11.64
C VAL A 315 -17.99 -21.25 11.23
N ASP A 316 -18.67 -20.12 11.43
CA ASP A 316 -18.17 -18.79 11.12
C ASP A 316 -16.88 -18.47 11.88
N PHE A 317 -16.80 -18.78 13.17
CA PHE A 317 -15.58 -18.63 13.95
C PHE A 317 -14.45 -19.55 13.45
N VAL A 318 -14.76 -20.76 12.98
CA VAL A 318 -13.79 -21.65 12.36
C VAL A 318 -13.26 -21.05 11.05
N LEU A 319 -14.13 -20.47 10.22
CA LEU A 319 -13.72 -19.81 8.97
C LEU A 319 -12.80 -18.61 9.24
N VAL A 320 -13.11 -17.79 10.23
CA VAL A 320 -12.25 -16.67 10.67
C VAL A 320 -10.88 -17.18 11.14
N LEU A 321 -10.83 -18.25 11.91
CA LEU A 321 -9.58 -18.88 12.35
C LEU A 321 -8.78 -19.41 11.15
N LEU A 322 -9.42 -20.10 10.21
CA LEU A 322 -8.79 -20.59 8.99
C LEU A 322 -8.25 -19.44 8.12
N GLY A 323 -8.94 -18.31 8.05
CA GLY A 323 -8.46 -17.11 7.38
C GLY A 323 -7.12 -16.63 7.95
N GLY A 324 -7.02 -16.51 9.28
CA GLY A 324 -5.77 -16.13 9.96
C GLY A 324 -4.64 -17.15 9.76
N LEU A 325 -4.95 -18.43 9.85
CA LEU A 325 -3.99 -19.53 9.65
C LEU A 325 -3.48 -19.56 8.20
N THR A 326 -4.35 -19.40 7.23
CA THR A 326 -3.98 -19.36 5.81
C THR A 326 -3.09 -18.15 5.51
N ALA A 327 -3.42 -16.97 6.05
CA ALA A 327 -2.58 -15.78 5.92
C ALA A 327 -1.17 -15.99 6.49
N TRP A 328 -1.11 -16.54 7.72
CA TRP A 328 0.18 -16.88 8.33
C TRP A 328 0.98 -17.86 7.46
N THR A 329 0.35 -18.91 6.96
CA THR A 329 1.00 -19.91 6.11
C THR A 329 1.57 -19.29 4.84
N VAL A 330 0.78 -18.46 4.15
CA VAL A 330 1.21 -17.77 2.93
C VAL A 330 2.45 -16.91 3.20
N VAL A 331 2.40 -16.07 4.25
CA VAL A 331 3.51 -15.15 4.57
C VAL A 331 4.75 -15.92 5.07
N ALA A 332 4.57 -16.99 5.86
CA ALA A 332 5.69 -17.76 6.42
C ALA A 332 6.47 -18.55 5.36
N PHE A 333 5.79 -19.05 4.32
CA PHE A 333 6.43 -19.91 3.31
C PHE A 333 6.82 -19.17 2.02
N LEU A 334 6.13 -18.09 1.65
CA LEU A 334 6.42 -17.31 0.44
C LEU A 334 7.38 -16.16 0.74
N ARG A 335 8.66 -16.39 0.57
CA ARG A 335 9.72 -15.39 0.87
C ARG A 335 9.82 -14.23 -0.13
N ARG A 336 9.13 -14.28 -1.28
CA ARG A 336 9.16 -13.23 -2.29
C ARG A 336 7.97 -12.29 -2.10
N PRO A 337 8.16 -11.00 -1.73
CA PRO A 337 7.06 -10.10 -1.36
C PRO A 337 5.98 -9.96 -2.43
N LEU A 338 6.37 -9.80 -3.70
CA LEU A 338 5.41 -9.67 -4.81
C LEU A 338 4.59 -10.95 -5.04
N LEU A 339 5.22 -12.12 -4.94
CA LEU A 339 4.51 -13.40 -5.05
C LEU A 339 3.58 -13.61 -3.86
N CYS A 340 4.01 -13.26 -2.65
CA CYS A 340 3.19 -13.33 -1.45
C CYS A 340 1.95 -12.43 -1.60
N PHE A 341 2.12 -11.17 -1.98
CA PHE A 341 1.03 -10.24 -2.23
C PHE A 341 0.06 -10.74 -3.31
N GLY A 342 0.59 -11.20 -4.45
CA GLY A 342 -0.23 -11.77 -5.52
C GLY A 342 -1.01 -13.01 -5.08
N THR A 343 -0.40 -13.88 -4.25
CA THR A 343 -1.07 -15.06 -3.70
C THR A 343 -2.19 -14.68 -2.72
N LEU A 344 -1.97 -13.68 -1.86
CA LEU A 344 -3.01 -13.17 -0.96
C LEU A 344 -4.22 -12.65 -1.76
N LEU A 345 -3.99 -11.88 -2.81
CA LEU A 345 -5.08 -11.39 -3.67
C LEU A 345 -5.79 -12.53 -4.42
N ALA A 346 -5.05 -13.51 -4.92
CA ALA A 346 -5.62 -14.65 -5.64
C ALA A 346 -6.51 -15.51 -4.73
N ILE A 347 -6.08 -15.75 -3.48
CA ILE A 347 -6.89 -16.48 -2.49
C ILE A 347 -8.13 -15.69 -2.12
N ALA A 348 -8.02 -14.37 -1.90
CA ALA A 348 -9.17 -13.52 -1.60
C ALA A 348 -10.20 -13.52 -2.74
N ALA A 349 -9.74 -13.42 -3.98
CA ALA A 349 -10.62 -13.51 -5.15
C ALA A 349 -11.26 -14.91 -5.30
N ALA A 350 -10.50 -15.96 -5.00
CA ALA A 350 -11.02 -17.33 -5.01
C ALA A 350 -12.08 -17.57 -3.94
N ASP A 351 -11.91 -16.99 -2.75
CA ASP A 351 -12.90 -17.08 -1.65
C ASP A 351 -14.22 -16.40 -2.04
N LEU A 352 -14.16 -15.18 -2.61
CA LEU A 352 -15.34 -14.48 -3.15
C LEU A 352 -16.02 -15.29 -4.25
N GLY A 353 -15.26 -15.87 -5.17
CA GLY A 353 -15.78 -16.72 -6.23
C GLY A 353 -16.41 -18.01 -5.69
N LEU A 354 -15.80 -18.61 -4.67
CA LEU A 354 -16.31 -19.81 -4.00
C LEU A 354 -17.64 -19.51 -3.28
N ALA A 355 -17.71 -18.39 -2.54
CA ALA A 355 -18.93 -17.94 -1.88
C ALA A 355 -20.08 -17.78 -2.89
N ARG A 356 -19.78 -17.18 -4.06
CA ARG A 356 -20.75 -17.06 -5.15
C ARG A 356 -21.22 -18.42 -5.67
N ILE A 357 -20.32 -19.34 -5.92
CA ILE A 357 -20.66 -20.70 -6.41
C ILE A 357 -21.51 -21.46 -5.38
N ILE A 358 -21.14 -21.35 -4.10
CA ILE A 358 -21.88 -22.01 -3.01
C ILE A 358 -23.29 -21.42 -2.89
N TYR A 359 -23.43 -20.10 -2.96
CA TYR A 359 -24.73 -19.43 -2.98
C TYR A 359 -25.58 -19.89 -4.17
N ASP A 360 -25.01 -19.89 -5.38
CA ASP A 360 -25.75 -20.20 -6.60
C ASP A 360 -26.18 -21.67 -6.67
N ARG A 361 -25.33 -22.60 -6.20
CA ARG A 361 -25.61 -24.05 -6.30
C ARG A 361 -26.36 -24.63 -5.12
N PHE A 362 -26.06 -24.18 -3.92
CA PHE A 362 -26.53 -24.80 -2.69
C PHE A 362 -27.49 -23.92 -1.88
N GLY A 363 -27.63 -22.64 -2.25
CA GLY A 363 -28.44 -21.71 -1.46
C GLY A 363 -27.85 -21.42 -0.07
N LEU A 364 -26.52 -21.67 0.12
CA LEU A 364 -25.85 -21.48 1.38
C LEU A 364 -25.10 -20.14 1.39
N LEU A 365 -25.38 -19.31 2.37
CA LEU A 365 -24.65 -18.09 2.67
C LEU A 365 -23.54 -18.43 3.67
N ILE A 366 -22.30 -18.43 3.20
CA ILE A 366 -21.11 -18.62 4.05
C ILE A 366 -20.58 -17.28 4.49
N MET A 367 -19.91 -17.23 5.64
CA MET A 367 -19.31 -16.01 6.15
C MET A 367 -18.01 -15.66 5.41
N VAL A 368 -18.02 -14.52 4.71
CA VAL A 368 -16.92 -14.07 3.85
C VAL A 368 -16.21 -12.85 4.41
N VAL A 369 -16.92 -11.78 4.76
CA VAL A 369 -16.29 -10.50 5.11
C VAL A 369 -15.43 -10.57 6.37
N PRO A 370 -15.84 -11.16 7.50
CA PRO A 370 -14.96 -11.34 8.65
C PRO A 370 -13.77 -12.25 8.34
N THR A 371 -13.97 -13.32 7.56
CA THR A 371 -12.91 -14.25 7.14
C THR A 371 -11.86 -13.54 6.29
N LEU A 372 -12.28 -12.80 5.26
CA LEU A 372 -11.39 -12.02 4.40
C LEU A 372 -10.72 -10.87 5.15
N SER A 373 -11.43 -10.21 6.08
CA SER A 373 -10.86 -9.15 6.91
C SER A 373 -9.69 -9.68 7.75
N THR A 374 -9.89 -10.83 8.39
CA THR A 374 -8.83 -11.52 9.15
C THR A 374 -7.67 -11.93 8.24
N PHE A 375 -7.98 -12.55 7.10
CA PHE A 375 -6.99 -13.03 6.14
C PHE A 375 -6.14 -11.89 5.58
N LEU A 376 -6.76 -10.83 5.07
CA LEU A 376 -6.05 -9.71 4.46
C LEU A 376 -5.30 -8.89 5.51
N ALA A 377 -5.90 -8.59 6.66
CA ALA A 377 -5.23 -7.84 7.72
C ALA A 377 -4.01 -8.61 8.25
N SER A 378 -4.15 -9.90 8.54
CA SER A 378 -3.03 -10.76 8.97
C SER A 378 -1.95 -10.86 7.91
N GLY A 379 -2.35 -11.08 6.65
CA GLY A 379 -1.43 -11.23 5.52
C GLY A 379 -0.65 -9.95 5.21
N LEU A 380 -1.33 -8.82 5.11
CA LEU A 380 -0.70 -7.53 4.80
C LEU A 380 0.20 -7.03 5.95
N CYS A 381 -0.25 -7.15 7.21
CA CYS A 381 0.57 -6.81 8.36
C CYS A 381 1.79 -7.73 8.49
N GLY A 382 1.62 -9.04 8.25
CA GLY A 382 2.72 -10.00 8.23
C GLY A 382 3.73 -9.70 7.14
N LEU A 383 3.29 -9.44 5.92
CA LEU A 383 4.14 -9.05 4.79
C LEU A 383 4.89 -7.75 5.06
N GLY A 384 4.19 -6.74 5.61
CA GLY A 384 4.80 -5.46 5.99
C GLY A 384 5.88 -5.64 7.06
N PHE A 385 5.66 -6.51 8.04
CA PHE A 385 6.63 -6.84 9.07
C PHE A 385 7.87 -7.51 8.50
N GLU A 386 7.74 -8.53 7.64
CA GLU A 386 8.87 -9.21 6.98
C GLU A 386 9.67 -8.24 6.12
N TYR A 387 9.00 -7.38 5.35
CA TYR A 387 9.65 -6.34 4.55
C TYR A 387 10.43 -5.34 5.43
N ALA A 388 9.86 -4.93 6.56
CA ALA A 388 10.53 -4.02 7.49
C ALA A 388 11.77 -4.67 8.12
N LEU A 389 11.69 -5.95 8.50
CA LEU A 389 12.83 -6.70 9.02
C LEU A 389 13.96 -6.82 8.00
N GLU A 390 13.66 -7.22 6.78
CA GLU A 390 14.66 -7.33 5.70
C GLU A 390 15.37 -6.00 5.46
N ARG A 391 14.61 -4.90 5.45
CA ARG A 391 15.16 -3.56 5.28
C ARG A 391 16.06 -3.16 6.45
N LEU A 392 15.66 -3.47 7.68
CA LEU A 392 16.47 -3.21 8.87
C LEU A 392 17.77 -4.02 8.90
N GLU A 393 17.74 -5.29 8.49
CA GLU A 393 18.93 -6.13 8.36
C GLU A 393 19.90 -5.58 7.30
N LYS A 394 19.40 -5.20 6.13
CA LYS A 394 20.22 -4.56 5.09
C LYS A 394 20.88 -3.27 5.60
N LEU A 395 20.12 -2.44 6.32
CA LEU A 395 20.66 -1.21 6.91
C LEU A 395 21.72 -1.49 8.00
N ARG A 396 21.50 -2.51 8.84
CA ARG A 396 22.49 -2.92 9.86
C ARG A 396 23.77 -3.44 9.21
N THR A 397 23.65 -4.31 8.25
CA THR A 397 24.79 -4.87 7.49
C THR A 397 25.58 -3.74 6.82
N ARG A 398 24.90 -2.83 6.14
CA ARG A 398 25.51 -1.66 5.52
C ARG A 398 26.29 -0.82 6.54
N ARG A 399 25.67 -0.42 7.66
CA ARG A 399 26.33 0.37 8.72
C ARG A 399 27.53 -0.33 9.34
N THR A 400 27.45 -1.66 9.46
CA THR A 400 28.58 -2.45 9.98
C THR A 400 29.72 -2.44 8.99
N LEU A 401 29.47 -2.66 7.71
CA LEU A 401 30.50 -2.62 6.66
C LEU A 401 31.13 -1.23 6.50
N GLU A 402 30.34 -0.15 6.61
CA GLU A 402 30.82 1.25 6.52
C GLU A 402 31.84 1.62 7.64
N ARG A 403 31.95 0.82 8.71
CA ARG A 403 32.99 1.01 9.75
C ARG A 403 34.36 0.46 9.36
N TYR A 404 34.39 -0.51 8.46
CA TYR A 404 35.61 -1.21 8.06
C TYR A 404 36.06 -0.90 6.64
N VAL A 405 35.14 -0.40 5.81
CA VAL A 405 35.38 -0.16 4.39
C VAL A 405 34.76 1.21 4.00
N SER A 406 35.38 1.88 3.01
CA SER A 406 34.89 3.19 2.56
C SER A 406 33.44 3.12 2.07
N LYS A 407 32.67 4.20 2.29
CA LYS A 407 31.25 4.30 1.90
C LYS A 407 31.03 4.00 0.41
N ASN A 408 31.92 4.46 -0.46
CA ASN A 408 31.83 4.24 -1.90
C ASN A 408 31.99 2.77 -2.26
N LEU A 409 32.89 2.08 -1.57
CA LEU A 409 33.11 0.64 -1.76
C LEU A 409 31.96 -0.19 -1.21
N VAL A 410 31.40 0.16 -0.05
CA VAL A 410 30.21 -0.50 0.52
C VAL A 410 29.01 -0.34 -0.42
N LYS A 411 28.84 0.83 -1.00
CA LYS A 411 27.76 1.07 -1.98
C LYS A 411 27.92 0.15 -3.20
N GLU A 412 29.13 0.08 -3.77
CA GLU A 412 29.38 -0.78 -4.94
C GLU A 412 29.20 -2.27 -4.63
N ILE A 413 29.65 -2.74 -3.48
CA ILE A 413 29.48 -4.15 -3.03
C ILE A 413 28.00 -4.51 -2.89
N LEU A 414 27.18 -3.62 -2.29
CA LEU A 414 25.79 -3.92 -1.98
C LEU A 414 24.84 -3.67 -3.16
N ASP A 415 25.11 -2.65 -3.96
CA ASP A 415 24.24 -2.24 -5.06
C ASP A 415 24.57 -3.01 -6.36
N ASN A 416 25.84 -3.44 -6.54
CA ASN A 416 26.32 -4.15 -7.73
C ASN A 416 27.26 -5.32 -7.42
N PRO A 417 26.81 -6.36 -6.69
CA PRO A 417 27.68 -7.44 -6.23
C PRO A 417 28.44 -8.15 -7.37
N GLY A 418 27.76 -8.39 -8.50
CA GLY A 418 28.38 -9.06 -9.66
C GLY A 418 29.39 -8.19 -10.39
N GLY A 419 29.15 -6.89 -10.48
CA GLY A 419 30.06 -5.92 -11.08
C GLY A 419 31.32 -5.74 -10.26
N TYR A 420 31.17 -5.67 -8.94
CA TYR A 420 32.28 -5.52 -8.00
C TYR A 420 33.27 -6.70 -8.09
N TYR A 421 32.81 -7.93 -8.02
CA TYR A 421 33.68 -9.12 -8.13
C TYR A 421 34.44 -9.13 -9.45
N ASN A 422 33.82 -8.79 -10.57
CA ASN A 422 34.46 -8.76 -11.88
C ASN A 422 35.45 -7.60 -12.03
N SER A 423 35.17 -6.43 -11.42
CA SER A 423 36.05 -5.27 -11.48
C SER A 423 37.31 -5.43 -10.63
N MET A 424 37.33 -6.35 -9.67
CA MET A 424 38.42 -6.59 -8.73
C MET A 424 39.32 -7.77 -9.10
N LEU A 425 39.20 -8.32 -10.30
CA LEU A 425 40.14 -9.33 -10.84
C LEU A 425 41.52 -8.75 -11.25
N GLY A 426 41.78 -7.48 -10.97
CA GLY A 426 43.02 -6.78 -11.33
C GLY A 426 42.89 -6.08 -12.68
N SER A 427 42.51 -4.80 -12.66
CA SER A 427 42.43 -3.97 -13.86
C SER A 427 43.39 -2.79 -13.76
N ARG A 428 44.05 -2.44 -14.91
CA ARG A 428 44.87 -1.22 -14.97
C ARG A 428 43.92 -0.04 -15.23
N LYS A 429 43.99 0.96 -14.31
CA LYS A 429 43.20 2.18 -14.40
C LYS A 429 44.08 3.40 -14.11
N PRO A 430 43.78 4.53 -14.76
CA PRO A 430 44.34 5.80 -14.33
C PRO A 430 43.73 6.21 -12.99
N VAL A 431 44.58 6.44 -11.98
CA VAL A 431 44.15 6.81 -10.63
C VAL A 431 44.96 8.00 -10.12
N THR A 432 44.37 8.79 -9.25
CA THR A 432 45.10 9.78 -8.45
C THR A 432 45.24 9.26 -7.04
N VAL A 433 46.46 9.23 -6.55
CA VAL A 433 46.82 8.70 -5.23
C VAL A 433 47.34 9.82 -4.34
N LEU A 434 46.86 9.85 -3.12
CA LEU A 434 47.30 10.75 -2.06
C LEU A 434 47.84 9.92 -0.90
N PHE A 435 49.09 10.25 -0.47
CA PHE A 435 49.62 9.82 0.82
C PHE A 435 49.74 11.02 1.74
N SER A 436 49.34 10.87 2.99
CA SER A 436 49.56 11.88 4.04
C SER A 436 50.15 11.18 5.26
N ASP A 437 51.21 11.77 5.86
CA ASP A 437 51.88 11.24 7.03
C ASP A 437 52.23 12.36 8.02
N LEU A 438 52.27 12.06 9.32
CA LEU A 438 52.58 13.04 10.37
C LEU A 438 54.08 13.23 10.52
N VAL A 439 54.51 14.47 10.59
CA VAL A 439 55.93 14.79 10.78
C VAL A 439 56.35 14.48 12.22
N GLY A 440 57.34 13.59 12.37
CA GLY A 440 57.94 13.26 13.68
C GLY A 440 57.11 12.38 14.59
N PHE A 441 56.04 11.75 14.05
CA PHE A 441 55.13 10.88 14.83
C PHE A 441 55.85 9.67 15.46
N THR A 442 56.79 9.04 14.75
CA THR A 442 57.60 7.93 15.29
C THR A 442 58.33 8.33 16.58
N SER A 443 58.99 9.50 16.59
CA SER A 443 59.67 10.00 17.80
C SER A 443 58.69 10.40 18.91
N LEU A 444 57.50 10.82 18.56
CA LEU A 444 56.42 11.10 19.51
C LEU A 444 55.89 9.79 20.14
N SER A 445 55.67 8.75 19.32
CA SER A 445 55.16 7.46 19.76
C SER A 445 56.07 6.71 20.73
N GLU A 446 57.37 6.90 20.63
CA GLU A 446 58.33 6.31 21.56
C GLU A 446 58.25 6.88 22.98
N LYS A 447 57.76 8.11 23.15
CA LYS A 447 57.78 8.86 24.42
C LYS A 447 56.40 9.14 25.02
N ALA A 448 55.35 9.02 24.27
CA ALA A 448 54.00 9.35 24.70
C ALA A 448 53.33 8.20 25.43
N ASP A 449 52.37 8.51 26.32
CA ASP A 449 51.45 7.51 26.85
C ASP A 449 50.61 6.90 25.72
N PRO A 450 50.48 5.55 25.64
CA PRO A 450 49.79 4.89 24.55
C PRO A 450 48.32 5.33 24.40
N THR A 451 47.63 5.60 25.49
CA THR A 451 46.20 6.01 25.47
C THR A 451 46.04 7.40 24.90
N VAL A 452 46.94 8.32 25.26
CA VAL A 452 46.99 9.69 24.76
C VAL A 452 47.35 9.68 23.27
N LEU A 453 48.38 8.91 22.90
CA LEU A 453 48.80 8.78 21.50
C LEU A 453 47.67 8.30 20.57
N VAL A 454 46.97 7.21 20.97
CA VAL A 454 45.85 6.66 20.22
C VAL A 454 44.70 7.67 20.13
N SER A 455 44.43 8.41 21.22
CA SER A 455 43.40 9.46 21.23
C SER A 455 43.74 10.59 20.26
N GLN A 456 44.99 11.07 20.27
CA GLN A 456 45.47 12.13 19.35
C GLN A 456 45.41 11.65 17.89
N LEU A 457 45.89 10.44 17.60
CA LEU A 457 45.85 9.84 16.27
C LEU A 457 44.42 9.72 15.77
N ASN A 458 43.51 9.21 16.60
CA ASN A 458 42.10 9.07 16.22
C ASN A 458 41.45 10.43 15.94
N ARG A 459 41.80 11.48 16.70
CA ARG A 459 41.31 12.86 16.44
C ARG A 459 41.84 13.40 15.12
N TYR A 460 43.13 13.16 14.82
CA TYR A 460 43.73 13.50 13.54
C TYR A 460 43.03 12.80 12.38
N LEU A 461 42.92 11.47 12.45
CA LEU A 461 42.28 10.70 11.41
C LEU A 461 40.79 11.10 11.23
N SER A 462 40.09 11.39 12.34
CA SER A 462 38.70 11.87 12.29
C SER A 462 38.52 13.23 11.64
N ALA A 463 39.57 14.08 11.66
CA ALA A 463 39.56 15.35 10.97
C ALA A 463 39.95 15.22 9.49
N MET A 464 40.87 14.28 9.14
CA MET A 464 41.41 14.15 7.79
C MET A 464 40.54 13.26 6.87
N VAL A 465 39.98 12.16 7.38
CA VAL A 465 39.24 11.21 6.57
C VAL A 465 37.97 11.81 5.91
N PRO A 466 37.21 12.70 6.58
CA PRO A 466 36.08 13.38 5.93
C PRO A 466 36.52 14.17 4.68
N MET A 467 37.70 14.75 4.67
CA MET A 467 38.22 15.51 3.51
C MET A 467 38.39 14.62 2.29
N VAL A 468 38.75 13.35 2.48
CA VAL A 468 38.80 12.34 1.40
C VAL A 468 37.42 12.02 0.90
N PHE A 469 36.48 11.69 1.80
CA PHE A 469 35.14 11.23 1.42
C PHE A 469 34.29 12.34 0.82
N ASP A 470 34.34 13.55 1.36
CA ASP A 470 33.58 14.70 0.90
C ASP A 470 34.01 15.14 -0.52
N ASN A 471 35.24 14.78 -0.90
CA ASN A 471 35.77 14.99 -2.25
C ASN A 471 35.71 13.71 -3.12
N GLY A 472 34.84 12.72 -2.78
CA GLY A 472 34.62 11.53 -3.60
C GLY A 472 35.74 10.50 -3.62
N GLY A 473 36.75 10.66 -2.76
CA GLY A 473 37.89 9.74 -2.65
C GLY A 473 37.51 8.45 -1.91
N THR A 474 38.33 7.43 -2.16
CA THR A 474 38.31 6.16 -1.44
C THR A 474 39.45 6.13 -0.45
N LEU A 475 39.19 5.95 0.83
CA LEU A 475 40.22 5.61 1.81
C LEU A 475 40.66 4.17 1.53
N ASP A 476 41.89 4.00 1.07
CA ASP A 476 42.45 2.68 0.79
C ASP A 476 42.81 1.99 2.11
N LYS A 477 43.73 2.58 2.87
CA LYS A 477 44.12 2.07 4.19
C LYS A 477 44.86 3.12 5.03
N PHE A 478 44.98 2.80 6.32
CA PHE A 478 45.95 3.46 7.20
C PHE A 478 47.24 2.65 7.25
N ILE A 479 48.36 3.32 7.24
CA ILE A 479 49.73 2.72 7.37
C ILE A 479 50.41 3.38 8.56
N GLY A 480 50.13 2.89 9.76
CA GLY A 480 50.51 3.60 10.99
C GLY A 480 49.69 4.89 11.15
N ASP A 481 50.39 6.04 11.13
CA ASP A 481 49.79 7.38 11.12
C ASP A 481 49.51 7.93 9.72
N ALA A 482 49.98 7.22 8.69
CA ALA A 482 49.76 7.62 7.31
C ALA A 482 48.37 7.24 6.78
N ILE A 483 47.84 8.09 5.93
CA ILE A 483 46.61 7.90 5.18
C ILE A 483 46.94 7.63 3.71
N MET A 484 46.47 6.56 3.15
CA MET A 484 46.46 6.32 1.71
C MET A 484 45.03 6.48 1.17
N ALA A 485 44.84 7.42 0.25
CA ALA A 485 43.58 7.69 -0.39
C ALA A 485 43.70 7.68 -1.93
N VAL A 486 42.66 7.27 -2.61
CA VAL A 486 42.66 7.06 -4.06
C VAL A 486 41.36 7.58 -4.70
N TRP A 487 41.50 8.21 -5.87
CA TRP A 487 40.40 8.63 -6.75
C TRP A 487 40.54 7.90 -8.09
N GLY A 488 39.42 7.51 -8.68
CA GLY A 488 39.38 6.79 -9.96
C GLY A 488 39.46 5.26 -9.85
N ASN A 489 39.64 4.70 -8.65
CA ASN A 489 39.71 3.25 -8.44
C ASN A 489 38.33 2.57 -8.46
N VAL A 490 37.35 3.06 -7.72
CA VAL A 490 35.98 2.53 -7.63
C VAL A 490 35.10 3.19 -8.68
N SER A 491 35.00 4.50 -8.66
CA SER A 491 34.32 5.33 -9.65
C SER A 491 35.25 6.43 -10.14
N SER A 492 35.20 6.80 -11.41
CA SER A 492 36.00 7.89 -11.99
C SER A 492 35.08 8.91 -12.65
N HIS A 493 35.40 10.19 -12.44
CA HIS A 493 34.77 11.32 -13.13
C HIS A 493 35.69 11.89 -14.24
N GLY A 494 36.73 11.16 -14.58
CA GLY A 494 37.78 11.55 -15.50
C GLY A 494 39.05 12.01 -14.78
N ALA A 495 40.23 11.79 -15.40
CA ALA A 495 41.55 12.02 -14.80
C ALA A 495 41.70 13.41 -14.19
N ALA A 496 41.24 14.45 -14.88
CA ALA A 496 41.33 15.83 -14.40
C ALA A 496 40.47 16.07 -13.15
N GLU A 497 39.21 15.63 -13.16
CA GLU A 497 38.30 15.81 -12.01
C GLU A 497 38.75 14.98 -10.80
N ASP A 498 39.24 13.77 -11.02
CA ASP A 498 39.77 12.90 -9.96
C ASP A 498 41.02 13.54 -9.33
N ALA A 499 41.91 14.14 -10.14
CA ALA A 499 43.10 14.87 -9.66
C ALA A 499 42.69 16.15 -8.89
N LYS A 500 41.78 16.96 -9.42
CA LYS A 500 41.27 18.16 -8.74
C LYS A 500 40.60 17.81 -7.40
N ALA A 501 39.84 16.71 -7.33
CA ALA A 501 39.22 16.23 -6.11
C ALA A 501 40.28 15.85 -5.05
N ALA A 502 41.34 15.15 -5.44
CA ALA A 502 42.45 14.83 -4.55
C ALA A 502 43.16 16.09 -4.00
N VAL A 503 43.38 17.10 -4.86
CA VAL A 503 43.96 18.38 -4.45
C VAL A 503 43.04 19.17 -3.52
N ARG A 504 41.73 19.19 -3.80
CA ARG A 504 40.74 19.78 -2.87
C ARG A 504 40.73 19.10 -1.50
N ALA A 505 40.83 17.76 -1.46
CA ALA A 505 40.98 17.03 -0.21
C ALA A 505 42.26 17.44 0.56
N ALA A 506 43.40 17.53 -0.12
CA ALA A 506 44.66 17.99 0.49
C ALA A 506 44.56 19.42 1.04
N LEU A 507 43.94 20.36 0.31
CA LEU A 507 43.67 21.71 0.82
C LEU A 507 42.74 21.70 2.03
N GLY A 508 41.69 20.85 2.03
CA GLY A 508 40.80 20.63 3.17
C GLY A 508 41.55 20.16 4.41
N MET A 509 42.49 19.19 4.25
CA MET A 509 43.36 18.71 5.30
C MET A 509 44.25 19.83 5.82
N ARG A 510 44.89 20.62 4.93
CA ARG A 510 45.71 21.79 5.30
C ARG A 510 44.91 22.79 6.15
N ARG A 511 43.69 23.12 5.76
CA ARG A 511 42.81 24.04 6.48
C ARG A 511 42.34 23.53 7.84
N ALA A 512 42.24 22.20 8.01
CA ALA A 512 41.84 21.59 9.26
C ALA A 512 42.94 21.59 10.34
N MET A 513 44.21 21.55 9.94
CA MET A 513 45.36 21.44 10.87
C MET A 513 45.46 22.58 11.87
N PRO A 514 45.32 23.88 11.52
CA PRO A 514 45.42 24.96 12.50
C PRO A 514 44.41 24.83 13.63
N THR A 515 43.13 24.46 13.33
CA THR A 515 42.08 24.26 14.32
C THR A 515 42.40 23.07 15.23
N LEU A 516 42.90 21.99 14.66
CA LEU A 516 43.28 20.79 15.42
C LEU A 516 44.48 21.08 16.34
N ASN A 517 45.48 21.78 15.83
CA ASN A 517 46.66 22.19 16.59
C ASN A 517 46.30 23.17 17.72
N ALA A 518 45.40 24.13 17.49
CA ALA A 518 44.94 25.04 18.56
C ALA A 518 44.23 24.27 19.70
N ALA A 519 43.40 23.27 19.38
CA ALA A 519 42.78 22.41 20.36
C ALA A 519 43.83 21.60 21.16
N TRP A 520 44.83 21.05 20.49
CA TRP A 520 45.89 20.29 21.16
C TRP A 520 46.75 21.18 22.05
N GLN A 521 47.10 22.39 21.61
CA GLN A 521 47.85 23.33 22.43
C GLN A 521 47.11 23.73 23.70
N ALA A 522 45.80 23.94 23.60
CA ALA A 522 44.93 24.21 24.76
C ALA A 522 44.93 23.05 25.79
N GLU A 523 45.15 21.82 25.31
CA GLU A 523 45.28 20.61 26.15
C GLU A 523 46.72 20.32 26.59
N GLY A 524 47.70 21.18 26.24
CA GLY A 524 49.10 21.03 26.62
C GLY A 524 49.93 20.12 25.70
N PHE A 525 49.40 19.75 24.54
CA PHE A 525 50.11 18.93 23.55
C PHE A 525 50.88 19.80 22.54
N LYS A 526 51.93 19.21 21.96
CA LYS A 526 52.68 19.88 20.88
C LYS A 526 51.88 19.88 19.58
N PRO A 527 51.93 20.96 18.79
CA PRO A 527 51.38 21.01 17.48
C PRO A 527 52.07 19.98 16.56
N LEU A 528 51.29 19.37 15.68
CA LEU A 528 51.74 18.41 14.68
C LEU A 528 51.70 19.05 13.29
N ALA A 529 52.62 18.65 12.43
CA ALA A 529 52.60 18.95 11.00
C ALA A 529 52.42 17.65 10.22
N PHE A 530 52.00 17.77 8.97
CA PHE A 530 51.92 16.63 8.06
C PHE A 530 52.70 16.90 6.76
N GLY A 531 52.99 15.81 6.02
CA GLY A 531 53.41 15.85 4.63
C GLY A 531 52.37 15.15 3.76
N ILE A 532 52.05 15.74 2.60
CA ILE A 532 51.13 15.13 1.61
C ILE A 532 51.86 14.98 0.27
N GLY A 533 51.81 13.77 -0.30
CA GLY A 533 52.28 13.46 -1.64
C GLY A 533 51.12 13.07 -2.56
N ILE A 534 50.97 13.76 -3.70
CA ILE A 534 49.90 13.48 -4.68
C ILE A 534 50.54 13.11 -6.03
N ASN A 535 50.07 12.03 -6.62
CA ASN A 535 50.47 11.66 -7.98
C ASN A 535 49.33 11.05 -8.77
N HIS A 536 49.35 11.26 -10.07
CA HIS A 536 48.41 10.66 -11.01
C HIS A 536 49.12 9.71 -11.96
N GLY A 537 48.51 8.57 -12.29
CA GLY A 537 49.06 7.63 -13.28
C GLY A 537 48.38 6.27 -13.23
N ASP A 538 48.77 5.39 -14.13
CA ASP A 538 48.23 4.06 -14.21
C ASP A 538 48.62 3.20 -13.01
N ALA A 539 47.67 2.54 -12.42
CA ALA A 539 47.85 1.54 -11.37
C ALA A 539 46.97 0.31 -11.59
N VAL A 540 47.35 -0.79 -11.01
CA VAL A 540 46.53 -1.99 -10.96
C VAL A 540 45.60 -1.88 -9.75
N VAL A 541 44.33 -1.88 -10.01
CA VAL A 541 43.25 -1.86 -9.02
C VAL A 541 42.71 -3.27 -8.89
N GLY A 542 42.66 -3.84 -7.68
CA GLY A 542 42.17 -5.20 -7.48
C GLY A 542 42.22 -5.67 -6.03
N ASN A 543 41.66 -6.86 -5.79
CA ASN A 543 41.80 -7.57 -4.53
C ASN A 543 43.13 -8.27 -4.45
N ILE A 544 43.92 -7.96 -3.45
CA ILE A 544 45.23 -8.54 -3.24
C ILE A 544 45.26 -9.23 -1.90
N GLY A 545 45.67 -10.50 -1.90
CA GLY A 545 45.73 -11.27 -0.68
C GLY A 545 45.89 -12.77 -0.90
N SER A 546 45.54 -13.52 0.11
CA SER A 546 45.59 -14.99 0.13
C SER A 546 44.19 -15.54 -0.24
N TYR A 547 44.16 -16.53 -1.14
CA TYR A 547 42.95 -17.24 -1.51
C TYR A 547 42.80 -18.60 -0.79
N GLU A 548 43.91 -19.25 -0.47
CA GLU A 548 43.93 -20.54 0.20
C GLU A 548 45.06 -20.62 1.27
N PRO A 549 44.89 -21.30 2.36
CA PRO A 549 43.68 -22.00 2.86
C PRO A 549 42.67 -21.07 3.57
N HIS A 550 43.06 -19.79 3.79
CA HIS A 550 42.21 -18.78 4.41
C HIS A 550 42.10 -17.57 3.48
N GLU A 551 40.92 -17.28 3.03
CA GLU A 551 40.65 -16.13 2.18
C GLU A 551 40.77 -14.85 2.99
N ARG A 552 41.76 -14.01 2.61
CA ARG A 552 41.92 -12.66 3.11
C ARG A 552 42.35 -11.75 1.97
N LEU A 553 41.41 -10.96 1.51
CA LEU A 553 41.58 -10.07 0.37
C LEU A 553 41.44 -8.62 0.81
N ASP A 554 42.39 -7.80 0.45
CA ASP A 554 42.38 -6.33 0.64
C ASP A 554 42.16 -5.66 -0.72
N PRO A 555 41.07 -4.96 -0.94
CA PRO A 555 40.89 -4.13 -2.13
C PRO A 555 41.88 -2.96 -2.06
N THR A 556 42.78 -2.86 -3.03
CA THR A 556 43.83 -1.84 -3.03
C THR A 556 44.34 -1.51 -4.44
N VAL A 557 45.19 -0.51 -4.53
CA VAL A 557 45.88 -0.14 -5.77
C VAL A 557 47.37 -0.35 -5.64
N ILE A 558 48.00 -0.89 -6.70
CA ILE A 558 49.43 -1.13 -6.76
C ILE A 558 49.99 -0.59 -8.08
N GLY A 559 51.15 0.04 -8.01
CA GLY A 559 51.82 0.49 -9.22
C GLY A 559 52.85 1.56 -8.94
N ASP A 560 53.54 1.95 -10.00
CA ASP A 560 54.55 2.97 -9.93
C ASP A 560 53.98 4.33 -9.51
N ALA A 561 52.79 4.67 -9.95
CA ALA A 561 52.06 5.89 -9.55
C ALA A 561 51.84 5.97 -8.04
N VAL A 562 51.52 4.84 -7.39
CA VAL A 562 51.34 4.74 -5.93
C VAL A 562 52.66 4.94 -5.19
N ASN A 563 53.70 4.24 -5.65
CA ASN A 563 55.02 4.35 -5.06
C ASN A 563 55.59 5.78 -5.18
N LEU A 564 55.32 6.47 -6.29
CA LEU A 564 55.78 7.86 -6.46
C LEU A 564 55.06 8.79 -5.50
N ALA A 565 53.74 8.66 -5.32
CA ALA A 565 52.97 9.47 -4.36
C ALA A 565 53.52 9.35 -2.93
N SER A 566 53.82 8.11 -2.47
CA SER A 566 54.45 7.87 -1.16
C SER A 566 55.82 8.50 -1.02
N ARG A 567 56.64 8.51 -2.09
CA ARG A 567 57.97 9.15 -2.07
C ARG A 567 57.86 10.68 -2.09
N LEU A 568 56.89 11.23 -2.79
CA LEU A 568 56.61 12.67 -2.76
C LEU A 568 56.22 13.14 -1.36
N GLU A 569 55.42 12.34 -0.65
CA GLU A 569 55.11 12.63 0.75
C GLU A 569 56.40 12.76 1.59
N ALA A 570 57.30 11.79 1.52
CA ALA A 570 58.55 11.82 2.26
C ALA A 570 59.44 13.03 1.89
N LEU A 571 59.43 13.47 0.64
CA LEU A 571 60.20 14.63 0.17
C LEU A 571 59.63 15.96 0.69
N THR A 572 58.41 16.04 1.20
CA THR A 572 57.85 17.26 1.82
C THR A 572 58.76 17.79 2.93
N ARG A 573 59.36 16.89 3.71
CA ARG A 573 60.27 17.23 4.81
C ARG A 573 61.59 17.79 4.31
N VAL A 574 62.09 17.35 3.14
CA VAL A 574 63.32 17.80 2.54
C VAL A 574 63.18 19.23 2.03
N TYR A 575 62.07 19.52 1.39
CA TYR A 575 61.85 20.84 0.78
C TYR A 575 61.08 21.81 1.72
N GLY A 576 60.71 21.38 2.93
CA GLY A 576 60.07 22.23 3.92
C GLY A 576 58.65 22.69 3.48
N VAL A 577 57.96 21.87 2.71
CA VAL A 577 56.60 22.13 2.22
C VAL A 577 55.67 21.05 2.74
N ASP A 578 54.38 21.37 2.82
CA ASP A 578 53.39 20.45 3.35
C ASP A 578 52.75 19.57 2.26
N ILE A 579 52.64 20.03 1.01
CA ILE A 579 52.01 19.28 -0.09
C ILE A 579 52.95 19.27 -1.30
N LEU A 580 53.30 18.08 -1.76
CA LEU A 580 54.01 17.86 -3.02
C LEU A 580 53.18 17.05 -4.01
N MET A 581 53.30 17.44 -5.27
CA MET A 581 52.64 16.67 -6.35
C MET A 581 53.59 16.42 -7.51
N GLY A 582 53.42 15.28 -8.15
CA GLY A 582 54.15 14.93 -9.36
C GLY A 582 53.60 15.69 -10.59
N ARG A 583 54.45 15.81 -11.63
CA ARG A 583 54.13 16.50 -12.87
C ARG A 583 52.78 16.08 -13.47
N SER A 584 52.50 14.78 -13.51
CA SER A 584 51.25 14.27 -14.10
C SER A 584 49.98 14.75 -13.36
N ALA A 585 50.03 14.88 -12.04
CA ALA A 585 48.95 15.46 -11.26
C ALA A 585 48.88 16.98 -11.44
N ALA A 586 50.06 17.66 -11.41
CA ALA A 586 50.15 19.10 -11.55
C ALA A 586 49.59 19.61 -12.90
N GLU A 587 49.85 18.90 -13.99
CA GLU A 587 49.35 19.25 -15.32
C GLU A 587 47.82 19.17 -15.41
N LEU A 588 47.19 18.26 -14.69
CA LEU A 588 45.72 18.07 -14.68
C LEU A 588 44.99 19.15 -13.84
N VAL A 589 45.70 19.85 -12.94
CA VAL A 589 45.06 20.76 -11.99
C VAL A 589 45.48 22.22 -12.10
N ARG A 590 46.46 22.53 -12.98
CA ARG A 590 47.05 23.88 -13.10
C ARG A 590 46.07 24.99 -13.45
N ASP A 591 44.97 24.66 -14.10
CA ASP A 591 43.93 25.62 -14.50
C ASP A 591 42.99 26.01 -13.35
N ASP A 592 43.06 25.32 -12.21
CA ASP A 592 42.17 25.52 -11.04
C ASP A 592 42.96 25.86 -9.76
N PHE A 593 44.30 25.66 -9.76
CA PHE A 593 45.14 25.82 -8.56
C PHE A 593 46.44 26.55 -8.85
N TYR A 594 46.90 27.37 -7.90
CA TYR A 594 48.21 27.96 -7.91
C TYR A 594 49.26 26.96 -7.48
N LEU A 595 50.20 26.66 -8.37
CA LEU A 595 51.29 25.72 -8.15
C LEU A 595 52.62 26.45 -8.21
N ARG A 596 53.61 25.95 -7.45
CA ARG A 596 54.99 26.43 -7.45
C ARG A 596 55.92 25.29 -7.79
N SER A 597 56.81 25.49 -8.76
CA SER A 597 57.84 24.53 -9.14
C SER A 597 58.87 24.34 -8.01
N ILE A 598 59.15 23.08 -7.67
CA ILE A 598 60.17 22.77 -6.64
C ILE A 598 61.46 22.34 -7.29
N ALA A 599 61.52 21.12 -7.83
CA ALA A 599 62.74 20.52 -8.33
C ALA A 599 62.46 19.48 -9.43
N ARG A 600 63.56 19.05 -10.08
CA ARG A 600 63.56 17.79 -10.85
C ARG A 600 64.23 16.72 -10.03
N VAL A 601 63.47 15.70 -9.63
CA VAL A 601 64.05 14.70 -8.70
C VAL A 601 64.10 13.33 -9.36
N GLN A 602 65.16 12.60 -9.15
CA GLN A 602 65.23 11.20 -9.47
C GLN A 602 65.12 10.40 -8.16
N VAL A 603 63.90 9.87 -7.93
CA VAL A 603 63.63 9.08 -6.74
C VAL A 603 64.10 7.65 -6.91
N LYS A 604 64.45 6.97 -5.82
CA LYS A 604 64.94 5.58 -5.82
C LYS A 604 64.07 4.66 -6.68
N GLY A 605 64.68 3.93 -7.63
CA GLY A 605 63.97 2.95 -8.51
C GLY A 605 63.30 3.60 -9.73
N LYS A 606 63.44 4.90 -9.97
CA LYS A 606 63.10 5.55 -11.23
C LYS A 606 64.38 5.87 -12.02
N THR A 607 64.35 5.60 -13.31
CA THR A 607 65.40 5.97 -14.24
C THR A 607 65.20 7.38 -14.78
N GLU A 608 63.98 7.81 -14.91
CA GLU A 608 63.62 9.14 -15.41
C GLU A 608 63.34 10.13 -14.27
N PRO A 609 63.86 11.35 -14.36
CA PRO A 609 63.56 12.40 -13.38
C PRO A 609 62.13 12.87 -13.48
N VAL A 610 61.51 13.17 -12.34
CA VAL A 610 60.14 13.70 -12.25
C VAL A 610 60.21 15.15 -11.77
N GLU A 611 59.47 16.03 -12.43
CA GLU A 611 59.26 17.40 -11.91
C GLU A 611 58.21 17.36 -10.80
N ILE A 612 58.51 18.08 -9.71
CA ILE A 612 57.62 18.15 -8.55
C ILE A 612 57.21 19.58 -8.27
N PHE A 613 56.02 19.75 -7.79
CA PHE A 613 55.39 21.02 -7.52
C PHE A 613 54.78 21.02 -6.11
N THR A 614 54.74 22.21 -5.47
CA THR A 614 53.97 22.40 -4.26
C THR A 614 52.66 23.14 -4.56
N LEU A 615 51.66 22.88 -3.77
CA LEU A 615 50.35 23.51 -3.85
C LEU A 615 50.34 24.80 -3.02
N ILE A 616 50.02 25.92 -3.62
CA ILE A 616 49.88 27.21 -2.92
C ILE A 616 48.42 27.34 -2.43
N GLY A 617 47.44 27.29 -3.33
CA GLY A 617 46.04 27.40 -3.04
C GLY A 617 45.17 27.20 -4.28
N ALA A 618 43.85 27.25 -4.13
CA ALA A 618 42.94 27.28 -5.27
C ALA A 618 42.91 28.70 -5.89
N LEU A 619 42.52 28.80 -7.17
CA LEU A 619 42.41 30.10 -7.84
C LEU A 619 41.36 31.03 -7.17
N ASN A 620 40.39 30.43 -6.45
CA ASN A 620 39.35 31.16 -5.71
C ASN A 620 39.77 31.48 -4.25
N ASP A 621 40.94 31.04 -3.80
CA ASP A 621 41.42 31.34 -2.47
C ASP A 621 41.95 32.78 -2.44
N ASP A 622 41.85 33.41 -1.28
CA ASP A 622 42.42 34.74 -1.03
C ASP A 622 43.95 34.60 -0.85
N VAL A 623 44.63 34.36 -1.97
CA VAL A 623 46.09 34.29 -2.01
C VAL A 623 46.62 35.71 -2.24
N ASP A 624 47.60 36.15 -1.43
CA ASP A 624 48.21 37.45 -1.53
C ASP A 624 48.63 37.77 -2.99
N PRO A 625 48.04 38.80 -3.63
CA PRO A 625 48.34 39.15 -5.02
C PRO A 625 49.83 39.54 -5.20
N GLU A 626 50.46 40.07 -4.17
CA GLU A 626 51.87 40.41 -4.20
C GLU A 626 52.74 39.15 -4.23
N PHE A 627 52.39 38.13 -3.43
CA PHE A 627 53.02 36.81 -3.50
C PHE A 627 52.92 36.19 -4.88
N LEU A 628 51.76 36.23 -5.51
CA LEU A 628 51.54 35.66 -6.86
C LEU A 628 52.41 36.35 -7.91
N LYS A 629 52.62 37.67 -7.79
CA LYS A 629 53.50 38.43 -8.66
C LYS A 629 55.00 38.01 -8.48
N TRP A 630 55.39 37.83 -7.23
CA TRP A 630 56.77 37.38 -6.93
C TRP A 630 56.98 35.90 -7.25
N LEU A 631 55.89 35.09 -7.22
CA LEU A 631 55.95 33.70 -7.65
C LEU A 631 56.38 33.58 -9.13
N GLN A 632 55.96 34.52 -9.99
CA GLN A 632 56.41 34.55 -11.39
C GLN A 632 57.92 34.80 -11.49
N ALA A 633 58.45 35.71 -10.68
CA ALA A 633 59.90 35.96 -10.63
C ALA A 633 60.69 34.74 -10.12
N TYR A 634 60.10 34.01 -9.14
CA TYR A 634 60.70 32.76 -8.66
C TYR A 634 60.69 31.69 -9.77
N GLU A 635 59.56 31.50 -10.50
CA GLU A 635 59.51 30.55 -11.61
C GLU A 635 60.52 30.89 -12.73
N GLU A 636 60.70 32.17 -13.04
CA GLU A 636 61.74 32.62 -13.99
C GLU A 636 63.12 32.28 -13.47
N ALA A 637 63.39 32.50 -12.17
CA ALA A 637 64.66 32.14 -11.55
C ALA A 637 64.95 30.64 -11.66
N ILE A 638 63.95 29.75 -11.42
CA ILE A 638 64.09 28.30 -11.61
C ILE A 638 64.42 27.95 -13.05
N VAL A 639 63.78 28.58 -14.04
CA VAL A 639 64.06 28.36 -15.45
C VAL A 639 65.51 28.76 -15.79
N LYS A 640 66.01 29.94 -15.29
CA LYS A 640 67.38 30.38 -15.48
C LYS A 640 68.39 29.44 -14.83
N PHE A 641 68.09 29.01 -13.57
CA PHE A 641 68.92 28.06 -12.84
C PHE A 641 69.13 26.76 -13.62
N ARG A 642 68.01 26.19 -14.13
CA ARG A 642 68.00 24.96 -14.95
C ARG A 642 68.80 25.14 -16.27
N LYS A 643 68.82 26.34 -16.83
CA LYS A 643 69.56 26.68 -18.04
C LYS A 643 71.02 27.05 -17.75
N ARG A 644 71.49 26.87 -16.52
CA ARG A 644 72.89 27.22 -16.07
C ARG A 644 73.19 28.73 -16.06
N ASP A 645 72.14 29.58 -16.19
CA ASP A 645 72.27 31.02 -15.94
C ASP A 645 72.18 31.28 -14.43
N PHE A 646 73.22 30.82 -13.70
CA PHE A 646 73.25 30.91 -12.24
C PHE A 646 73.38 32.38 -11.76
N LYS A 647 73.98 33.25 -12.53
CA LYS A 647 74.05 34.69 -12.24
C LYS A 647 72.66 35.34 -12.34
N GLY A 648 71.90 35.05 -13.42
CA GLY A 648 70.58 35.57 -13.57
C GLY A 648 69.60 34.97 -12.55
N ALA A 649 69.75 33.68 -12.23
CA ALA A 649 68.93 33.01 -11.21
C ALA A 649 69.18 33.62 -9.81
N LYS A 650 70.49 33.86 -9.43
CA LYS A 650 70.86 34.48 -8.16
C LYS A 650 70.22 35.86 -7.96
N ILE A 651 70.17 36.69 -9.01
CA ILE A 651 69.60 38.04 -8.92
C ILE A 651 68.11 37.92 -8.61
N LEU A 652 67.37 37.04 -9.32
CA LEU A 652 65.96 36.89 -9.13
C LEU A 652 65.60 36.23 -7.79
N PHE A 653 66.38 35.24 -7.33
CA PHE A 653 66.14 34.63 -6.01
C PHE A 653 66.50 35.64 -4.89
N SER A 654 67.54 36.44 -5.04
CA SER A 654 67.88 37.49 -4.04
C SER A 654 66.70 38.49 -3.95
N HIS A 655 66.20 38.94 -5.08
CA HIS A 655 65.17 39.92 -5.13
C HIS A 655 63.85 39.34 -4.58
N PHE A 656 63.52 38.08 -4.88
CA PHE A 656 62.39 37.37 -4.26
C PHE A 656 62.48 37.30 -2.73
N LEU A 657 63.66 37.01 -2.22
CA LEU A 657 63.96 36.92 -0.79
C LEU A 657 64.00 38.25 -0.04
N GLU A 658 64.11 39.37 -0.73
CA GLU A 658 63.95 40.70 -0.11
C GLU A 658 62.49 40.86 0.41
N PHE A 659 61.56 40.32 -0.28
CA PHE A 659 60.13 40.37 0.09
C PHE A 659 59.71 39.19 0.95
N TYR A 660 60.29 38.01 0.70
CA TYR A 660 59.97 36.75 1.43
C TYR A 660 61.19 36.14 2.08
N PRO A 661 61.80 36.84 3.07
CA PRO A 661 63.08 36.46 3.64
C PRO A 661 63.06 35.08 4.32
N ASP A 662 61.92 34.57 4.72
CA ASP A 662 61.81 33.28 5.39
C ASP A 662 61.50 32.11 4.44
N ASP A 663 61.41 32.36 3.14
CA ASP A 663 61.14 31.30 2.17
C ASP A 663 62.30 30.31 2.07
N ALA A 664 62.04 29.07 2.53
CA ALA A 664 63.04 28.01 2.59
C ALA A 664 63.59 27.62 1.21
N LEU A 665 62.68 27.52 0.21
CA LEU A 665 63.03 27.13 -1.16
C LEU A 665 63.82 28.20 -1.85
N GLY A 666 63.48 29.47 -1.71
CA GLY A 666 64.19 30.59 -2.23
C GLY A 666 65.65 30.65 -1.66
N LYS A 667 65.79 30.44 -0.32
CA LYS A 667 67.09 30.34 0.34
C LYS A 667 67.93 29.19 -0.20
N MET A 668 67.30 28.00 -0.36
CA MET A 668 68.01 26.83 -0.89
C MET A 668 68.51 27.07 -2.30
N TYR A 669 67.71 27.61 -3.19
CA TYR A 669 68.14 27.89 -4.55
C TYR A 669 69.10 29.05 -4.68
N LEU A 670 68.98 30.08 -3.85
CA LEU A 670 69.98 31.15 -3.79
C LEU A 670 71.32 30.62 -3.38
N ALA A 671 71.38 29.77 -2.34
CA ALA A 671 72.67 29.17 -1.90
C ALA A 671 73.26 28.30 -3.01
N SER A 672 72.43 27.46 -3.69
CA SER A 672 72.93 26.67 -4.83
C SER A 672 73.40 27.54 -6.02
N ALA A 673 72.66 28.62 -6.33
CA ALA A 673 73.05 29.54 -7.40
C ALA A 673 74.38 30.28 -7.11
N LEU A 674 74.63 30.66 -5.85
CA LEU A 674 75.89 31.24 -5.39
C LEU A 674 77.00 30.24 -5.49
N GLU A 675 76.79 29.01 -5.06
CA GLU A 675 77.79 27.94 -5.14
C GLU A 675 78.17 27.62 -6.60
N TYR A 676 77.16 27.47 -7.48
CA TYR A 676 77.35 27.11 -8.89
C TYR A 676 77.85 28.27 -9.75
N GLU A 677 77.66 29.52 -9.32
CA GLU A 677 78.35 30.68 -9.95
C GLU A 677 79.83 30.66 -9.70
N GLN A 678 80.27 30.21 -8.51
CA GLN A 678 81.70 30.12 -8.13
C GLN A 678 82.39 28.84 -8.62
N SER A 679 81.60 27.72 -8.55
CA SER A 679 82.09 26.40 -8.93
C SER A 679 81.07 25.73 -9.82
N PRO A 680 81.03 26.03 -11.11
CA PRO A 680 80.02 25.49 -12.02
C PRO A 680 80.06 23.95 -12.01
N PRO A 681 78.92 23.28 -11.97
CA PRO A 681 78.79 21.82 -12.05
C PRO A 681 79.31 21.34 -13.42
N ASP A 682 79.59 20.04 -13.52
CA ASP A 682 80.09 19.42 -14.76
C ASP A 682 79.15 19.60 -15.93
N GLU A 683 79.60 19.28 -17.18
CA GLU A 683 78.74 19.44 -18.36
C GLU A 683 77.55 18.51 -18.38
N ALA A 684 77.58 17.38 -17.67
CA ALA A 684 76.53 16.41 -17.58
C ALA A 684 75.45 16.83 -16.57
N TRP A 685 75.66 17.87 -15.81
CA TRP A 685 74.62 18.35 -14.83
C TRP A 685 73.37 18.83 -15.54
N ASN A 686 72.25 18.25 -15.16
CA ASN A 686 70.97 18.45 -15.76
C ASN A 686 69.90 18.99 -14.80
N ALA A 687 70.29 19.58 -13.70
CA ALA A 687 69.49 20.11 -12.61
C ALA A 687 68.56 19.03 -11.95
N VAL A 688 69.03 17.77 -11.96
CA VAL A 688 68.32 16.66 -11.32
C VAL A 688 68.92 16.32 -9.97
N GLU A 689 68.12 16.33 -8.94
CA GLU A 689 68.49 15.88 -7.60
C GLU A 689 68.24 14.38 -7.44
N VAL A 690 69.33 13.63 -7.09
CA VAL A 690 69.21 12.15 -7.00
C VAL A 690 69.11 11.72 -5.55
N PHE A 691 67.99 11.15 -5.18
CA PHE A 691 67.67 10.59 -3.86
C PHE A 691 67.97 9.09 -3.82
N LYS A 692 69.07 8.66 -3.19
CA LYS A 692 69.52 7.26 -3.06
C LYS A 692 68.98 6.55 -1.80
N LYS A 693 68.52 7.29 -0.77
CA LYS A 693 67.98 6.78 0.50
C LYS A 693 66.48 7.03 0.55
N LYS A 694 65.78 6.14 1.34
CA LYS A 694 64.37 6.36 1.70
C LYS A 694 64.27 7.51 2.67
#